data_160467544625924b65632ec5eb8f3343
#
_entry.id   160467544625924b65632ec5eb8f3343
#
_cell.length_a   1.000
_cell.length_b   1.000
_cell.length_c   1.000
_cell.angle_alpha   90.00
_cell.angle_beta   90.00
_cell.angle_gamma   90.00
#
_symmetry.space_group_name_H-M   'P 1'
#
loop_
_entity.id
_entity.type
_entity.pdbx_description
1 polymer ?
#
loop_
_entity_poly.entity_id
_entity_poly.type
_entity_poly.pdbx_seq_one_letter_code
_entity_poly.pdbx_strand_id
1 'polypeptide(L)'
;MLTLAWGLFLLVLLAGAGAVLAALFDLDAALLPLPLLSAAALVLYPFGMLGSLRIGAVLAVLLLAAAVAVGFVRLRPAGVAGAVKTALARPGFALLLGGAAFIWCLFALHRPMFTQWDEFTAWGLAPKMVVERAAFYVADPVNLKASFTYPATSLVTFLFQPFGTWAEWACLAALDTLALACLAAASALPRAQWAGGVLVFGAGFVLPFFFSNNPAGSYAPQYANAMADLPLAMLFGGALCLYYAVAHRKYAFWLAALPLALLTLTKDICFAYGLIAAFLIGLDQLATADKPLKQAFPRAFLRAGGLAVCVLAAFLSWSRYTAAVTPTADTGASVGSEGLSYGAVLAGGVRQLLGIGRDDKFAQIMAAMGDAFVTRRICLLGGGIMAVIAITMVAAAAFLAAEKGPARRRVLTAHLAFAFCFAALYAFHLILYYYNFSDVEGLALKDYDRYLGPYYQAWMLAMLCLLARGAAARWSRCVLACAAAAVVGIFCWRGLPAAGFWSDADSLYTLRADVQNRADTMNAVLDWPDRVLVLSQGDDATRWYYYRYELTAQVVNGFGGFYGRLGETQDRWDSDFMNLVESENWTLYDYKAVCVPATLAAYMQEKDCDYLLIDRADDYLEREFSPYFEGGLTADMPATLYHFEGTATAVPFTLAAVAESGVE
;
A
#
# COMPACT_ATOMS: atom_id res chain seq x y z
N MET A 1 8.79 15.41 17.92
CA MET A 1 10.27 15.53 17.98
C MET A 1 10.94 14.18 18.16
N LEU A 2 10.51 13.32 19.11
CA LEU A 2 11.12 11.97 19.33
C LEU A 2 11.05 11.12 18.05
N THR A 3 9.89 11.06 17.38
CA THR A 3 9.68 10.29 16.14
C THR A 3 10.62 10.74 15.00
N LEU A 4 10.81 12.06 14.83
CA LEU A 4 11.76 12.59 13.84
C LEU A 4 13.20 12.18 14.17
N ALA A 5 13.61 12.38 15.43
CA ALA A 5 14.96 12.01 15.87
C ALA A 5 15.22 10.51 15.69
N TRP A 6 14.25 9.66 15.99
CA TRP A 6 14.33 8.22 15.78
C TRP A 6 14.41 7.86 14.29
N GLY A 7 13.55 8.46 13.45
CA GLY A 7 13.60 8.23 11.99
C GLY A 7 14.95 8.59 11.39
N LEU A 8 15.51 9.75 11.74
CA LEU A 8 16.84 10.16 11.30
C LEU A 8 17.94 9.27 11.85
N PHE A 9 17.86 8.85 13.13
CA PHE A 9 18.78 7.89 13.71
C PHE A 9 18.77 6.55 12.94
N LEU A 10 17.59 6.02 12.64
CA LEU A 10 17.46 4.77 11.91
C LEU A 10 18.02 4.88 10.48
N LEU A 11 17.80 6.02 9.81
CA LEU A 11 18.42 6.29 8.50
C LEU A 11 19.94 6.28 8.57
N VAL A 12 20.54 6.91 9.59
CA VAL A 12 21.99 6.92 9.81
C VAL A 12 22.50 5.50 10.08
N LEU A 13 21.77 4.73 10.88
CA LEU A 13 22.15 3.35 11.21
C LEU A 13 22.07 2.43 9.98
N LEU A 14 21.01 2.52 9.19
CA LEU A 14 20.86 1.82 7.91
C LEU A 14 21.98 2.19 6.93
N ALA A 15 22.30 3.47 6.84
CA ALA A 15 23.37 3.97 6.01
C ALA A 15 24.75 3.45 6.45
N GLY A 16 25.03 3.50 7.75
CA GLY A 16 26.27 2.97 8.32
C GLY A 16 26.43 1.48 8.06
N ALA A 17 25.38 0.70 8.35
CA ALA A 17 25.36 -0.74 8.07
C ALA A 17 25.55 -1.03 6.57
N GLY A 18 24.83 -0.31 5.70
CA GLY A 18 24.95 -0.44 4.25
C GLY A 18 26.35 -0.12 3.74
N ALA A 19 26.95 0.98 4.17
CA ALA A 19 28.30 1.38 3.77
C ALA A 19 29.37 0.33 4.19
N VAL A 20 29.28 -0.16 5.43
CA VAL A 20 30.20 -1.16 5.98
C VAL A 20 30.05 -2.50 5.24
N LEU A 21 28.82 -3.01 5.10
CA LEU A 21 28.58 -4.27 4.41
C LEU A 21 28.97 -4.19 2.93
N ALA A 22 28.75 -3.04 2.28
CA ALA A 22 29.19 -2.82 0.92
C ALA A 22 30.71 -2.94 0.79
N ALA A 23 31.46 -2.35 1.73
CA ALA A 23 32.92 -2.44 1.74
C ALA A 23 33.43 -3.86 2.07
N LEU A 24 32.79 -4.57 3.01
CA LEU A 24 33.17 -5.94 3.39
C LEU A 24 32.92 -6.97 2.29
N PHE A 25 31.83 -6.80 1.52
CA PHE A 25 31.43 -7.75 0.47
C PHE A 25 31.73 -7.25 -0.95
N ASP A 26 32.44 -6.14 -1.08
CA ASP A 26 32.75 -5.50 -2.36
C ASP A 26 31.49 -5.30 -3.23
N LEU A 27 30.43 -4.70 -2.65
CA LEU A 27 29.19 -4.38 -3.30
C LEU A 27 29.06 -2.86 -3.51
N ASP A 28 28.17 -2.45 -4.39
CA ASP A 28 27.77 -1.05 -4.46
C ASP A 28 26.88 -0.71 -3.24
N ALA A 29 27.22 0.35 -2.52
CA ALA A 29 26.49 0.74 -1.32
C ALA A 29 25.01 1.06 -1.58
N ALA A 30 24.68 1.54 -2.78
CA ALA A 30 23.29 1.84 -3.18
C ALA A 30 22.40 0.59 -3.23
N LEU A 31 22.98 -0.61 -3.32
CA LEU A 31 22.23 -1.88 -3.32
C LEU A 31 21.76 -2.32 -1.94
N LEU A 32 22.39 -1.84 -0.86
CA LEU A 32 22.22 -2.42 0.47
C LEU A 32 21.00 -1.89 1.25
N PRO A 33 20.57 -0.62 1.10
CA PRO A 33 19.43 -0.09 1.85
C PRO A 33 18.15 -0.90 1.69
N LEU A 34 17.83 -1.31 0.45
CA LEU A 34 16.63 -2.10 0.17
C LEU A 34 16.61 -3.45 0.89
N PRO A 35 17.60 -4.35 0.74
CA PRO A 35 17.59 -5.62 1.47
C PRO A 35 17.74 -5.44 2.99
N LEU A 36 18.45 -4.41 3.49
CA LEU A 36 18.57 -4.16 4.92
C LEU A 36 17.26 -3.69 5.54
N LEU A 37 16.54 -2.76 4.89
CA LEU A 37 15.22 -2.33 5.35
C LEU A 37 14.21 -3.47 5.28
N SER A 38 14.25 -4.27 4.20
CA SER A 38 13.42 -5.46 4.07
C SER A 38 13.73 -6.50 5.16
N ALA A 39 15.01 -6.74 5.44
CA ALA A 39 15.42 -7.66 6.51
C ALA A 39 14.97 -7.16 7.89
N ALA A 40 15.13 -5.86 8.17
CA ALA A 40 14.68 -5.27 9.43
C ALA A 40 13.16 -5.44 9.62
N ALA A 41 12.37 -5.16 8.59
CA ALA A 41 10.91 -5.38 8.62
C ALA A 41 10.55 -6.86 8.78
N LEU A 42 11.25 -7.77 8.08
CA LEU A 42 11.04 -9.21 8.20
C LEU A 42 11.47 -9.79 9.56
N VAL A 43 12.43 -9.17 10.25
CA VAL A 43 12.76 -9.52 11.64
C VAL A 43 11.59 -9.22 12.59
N LEU A 44 10.86 -8.12 12.38
CA LEU A 44 9.67 -7.78 13.17
C LEU A 44 8.52 -8.79 12.95
N TYR A 45 8.43 -9.39 11.78
CA TYR A 45 7.28 -10.18 11.35
C TYR A 45 6.90 -11.34 12.33
N PRO A 46 7.81 -12.25 12.71
CA PRO A 46 7.48 -13.30 13.69
C PRO A 46 7.12 -12.73 15.06
N PHE A 47 7.71 -11.62 15.47
CA PHE A 47 7.35 -10.97 16.73
C PHE A 47 5.98 -10.31 16.68
N GLY A 48 5.53 -9.85 15.50
CA GLY A 48 4.16 -9.40 15.30
C GLY A 48 3.14 -10.53 15.50
N MET A 49 3.43 -11.72 14.99
CA MET A 49 2.60 -12.91 15.22
C MET A 49 2.55 -13.33 16.69
N LEU A 50 3.59 -13.03 17.46
CA LEU A 50 3.71 -13.35 18.90
C LEU A 50 3.23 -12.20 19.80
N GLY A 51 2.69 -11.12 19.25
CA GLY A 51 2.24 -9.94 20.02
C GLY A 51 3.36 -9.17 20.72
N SER A 52 4.58 -9.16 20.16
CA SER A 52 5.77 -8.59 20.81
C SER A 52 6.65 -7.77 19.84
N LEU A 53 6.04 -6.94 19.00
CA LEU A 53 6.74 -6.17 17.96
C LEU A 53 7.88 -5.30 18.50
N ARG A 54 7.77 -4.76 19.73
CA ARG A 54 8.85 -3.96 20.34
C ARG A 54 10.15 -4.76 20.48
N ILE A 55 10.05 -6.04 20.85
CA ILE A 55 11.22 -6.93 20.93
C ILE A 55 11.82 -7.12 19.54
N GLY A 56 10.99 -7.34 18.52
CA GLY A 56 11.44 -7.42 17.14
C GLY A 56 12.16 -6.16 16.66
N ALA A 57 11.65 -4.97 17.01
CA ALA A 57 12.28 -3.69 16.65
C ALA A 57 13.64 -3.52 17.32
N VAL A 58 13.74 -3.84 18.61
CA VAL A 58 15.04 -3.83 19.33
C VAL A 58 16.02 -4.78 18.65
N LEU A 59 15.60 -5.99 18.31
CA LEU A 59 16.47 -6.97 17.64
C LEU A 59 16.92 -6.47 16.26
N ALA A 60 16.01 -5.88 15.46
CA ALA A 60 16.35 -5.32 14.16
C ALA A 60 17.39 -4.21 14.26
N VAL A 61 17.23 -3.30 15.22
CA VAL A 61 18.20 -2.22 15.50
C VAL A 61 19.55 -2.79 15.97
N LEU A 62 19.53 -3.78 16.87
CA LEU A 62 20.76 -4.44 17.34
C LEU A 62 21.48 -5.16 16.20
N LEU A 63 20.80 -5.79 15.26
CA LEU A 63 21.40 -6.43 14.09
C LEU A 63 22.06 -5.40 13.16
N LEU A 64 21.42 -4.26 12.92
CA LEU A 64 22.00 -3.16 12.15
C LEU A 64 23.22 -2.56 12.86
N ALA A 65 23.12 -2.35 14.18
CA ALA A 65 24.24 -1.86 14.99
C ALA A 65 25.40 -2.86 15.01
N ALA A 66 25.11 -4.16 15.11
CA ALA A 66 26.11 -5.22 15.03
C ALA A 66 26.84 -5.22 13.67
N ALA A 67 26.14 -4.97 12.56
CA ALA A 67 26.77 -4.83 11.25
C ALA A 67 27.78 -3.67 11.23
N VAL A 68 27.42 -2.52 11.82
CA VAL A 68 28.35 -1.38 11.97
C VAL A 68 29.52 -1.74 12.89
N ALA A 69 29.27 -2.39 14.03
CA ALA A 69 30.33 -2.81 14.97
C ALA A 69 31.32 -3.80 14.34
N VAL A 70 30.82 -4.77 13.55
CA VAL A 70 31.69 -5.69 12.76
C VAL A 70 32.56 -4.88 11.80
N GLY A 71 32.05 -3.80 11.22
CA GLY A 71 32.85 -2.89 10.40
C GLY A 71 33.99 -2.26 11.16
N PHE A 72 33.78 -1.76 12.38
CA PHE A 72 34.85 -1.19 13.21
C PHE A 72 35.90 -2.22 13.55
N VAL A 73 35.53 -3.47 13.81
CA VAL A 73 36.45 -4.56 14.10
C VAL A 73 37.25 -4.98 12.85
N ARG A 74 36.59 -5.14 11.69
CA ARG A 74 37.20 -5.69 10.47
C ARG A 74 37.92 -4.64 9.64
N LEU A 75 37.37 -3.44 9.50
CA LEU A 75 37.90 -2.36 8.67
C LEU A 75 38.70 -1.34 9.47
N ARG A 76 38.66 -1.37 10.81
CA ARG A 76 39.16 -0.33 11.72
C ARG A 76 38.47 1.03 11.49
N PRO A 77 38.59 2.01 12.41
CA PRO A 77 37.88 3.30 12.28
C PRO A 77 38.18 4.05 10.96
N ALA A 78 39.42 4.09 10.52
CA ALA A 78 39.81 4.73 9.27
C ALA A 78 39.18 4.05 8.04
N GLY A 79 39.07 2.72 8.04
CA GLY A 79 38.43 1.95 6.99
C GLY A 79 36.89 2.16 6.97
N VAL A 80 36.26 2.29 8.15
CA VAL A 80 34.83 2.63 8.23
C VAL A 80 34.58 4.03 7.66
N ALA A 81 35.39 5.03 8.02
CA ALA A 81 35.27 6.37 7.44
C ALA A 81 35.47 6.35 5.91
N GLY A 82 36.42 5.55 5.42
CA GLY A 82 36.64 5.31 4.00
C GLY A 82 35.44 4.65 3.32
N ALA A 83 34.81 3.66 3.95
CA ALA A 83 33.60 2.99 3.47
C ALA A 83 32.44 3.97 3.34
N VAL A 84 32.17 4.78 4.37
CA VAL A 84 31.12 5.81 4.34
C VAL A 84 31.38 6.85 3.24
N LYS A 85 32.62 7.36 3.13
CA LYS A 85 33.00 8.29 2.05
C LYS A 85 32.77 7.68 0.66
N THR A 86 33.11 6.42 0.51
CA THR A 86 32.91 5.69 -0.75
C THR A 86 31.43 5.47 -1.05
N ALA A 87 30.63 5.16 -0.04
CA ALA A 87 29.18 5.01 -0.17
C ALA A 87 28.50 6.33 -0.57
N LEU A 88 28.84 7.43 0.10
CA LEU A 88 28.32 8.77 -0.24
C LEU A 88 28.73 9.24 -1.64
N ALA A 89 29.80 8.71 -2.20
CA ALA A 89 30.18 8.97 -3.59
C ALA A 89 29.34 8.18 -4.61
N ARG A 90 28.43 7.29 -4.15
CA ARG A 90 27.47 6.58 -5.02
C ARG A 90 26.17 7.39 -5.11
N PRO A 91 25.73 7.76 -6.32
CA PRO A 91 24.58 8.67 -6.47
C PRO A 91 23.31 8.13 -5.83
N GLY A 92 22.98 6.86 -6.08
CA GLY A 92 21.78 6.25 -5.49
C GLY A 92 21.78 6.23 -3.97
N PHE A 93 22.94 6.00 -3.36
CA PHE A 93 23.07 6.02 -1.91
C PHE A 93 22.96 7.45 -1.33
N ALA A 94 23.62 8.42 -1.95
CA ALA A 94 23.56 9.83 -1.52
C ALA A 94 22.16 10.42 -1.70
N LEU A 95 21.50 10.13 -2.83
CA LEU A 95 20.14 10.60 -3.13
C LEU A 95 19.09 9.95 -2.20
N LEU A 96 19.25 8.68 -1.86
CA LEU A 96 18.42 8.05 -0.82
C LEU A 96 18.54 8.79 0.51
N LEU A 97 19.76 8.99 1.01
CA LEU A 97 19.96 9.60 2.32
C LEU A 97 19.49 11.06 2.35
N GLY A 98 19.87 11.84 1.33
CA GLY A 98 19.44 13.23 1.22
C GLY A 98 17.94 13.36 1.02
N GLY A 99 17.36 12.53 0.14
CA GLY A 99 15.92 12.51 -0.12
C GLY A 99 15.11 12.05 1.08
N ALA A 100 15.50 10.95 1.73
CA ALA A 100 14.81 10.47 2.93
C ALA A 100 14.91 11.49 4.08
N ALA A 101 16.10 12.02 4.38
CA ALA A 101 16.26 13.05 5.40
C ALA A 101 15.42 14.30 5.09
N PHE A 102 15.38 14.72 3.83
CA PHE A 102 14.53 15.83 3.39
C PHE A 102 13.04 15.53 3.63
N ILE A 103 12.55 14.36 3.21
CA ILE A 103 11.14 13.95 3.42
C ILE A 103 10.81 13.91 4.92
N TRP A 104 11.65 13.29 5.75
CA TRP A 104 11.44 13.22 7.20
C TRP A 104 11.34 14.61 7.83
N CYS A 105 12.24 15.54 7.46
CA CYS A 105 12.19 16.92 7.97
C CYS A 105 10.97 17.67 7.45
N LEU A 106 10.68 17.54 6.15
CA LEU A 106 9.56 18.22 5.51
C LEU A 106 8.22 17.77 6.12
N PHE A 107 8.02 16.45 6.25
CA PHE A 107 6.77 15.90 6.80
C PHE A 107 6.64 16.17 8.30
N ALA A 108 7.72 16.18 9.06
CA ALA A 108 7.69 16.60 10.46
C ALA A 108 7.29 18.08 10.63
N LEU A 109 7.63 18.93 9.64
CA LEU A 109 7.28 20.35 9.64
C LEU A 109 5.83 20.58 9.20
N HIS A 110 5.42 19.99 8.07
CA HIS A 110 4.10 20.20 7.46
C HIS A 110 3.01 19.24 7.97
N ARG A 111 3.40 18.12 8.57
CA ARG A 111 2.50 17.10 9.13
C ARG A 111 1.38 16.68 8.16
N PRO A 112 1.71 16.20 6.96
CA PRO A 112 0.69 15.72 6.03
C PRO A 112 -0.17 14.65 6.69
N MET A 113 -1.47 14.70 6.41
CA MET A 113 -2.49 13.81 6.94
C MET A 113 -2.97 12.85 5.85
N PHE A 114 -3.59 11.76 6.26
CA PHE A 114 -4.29 10.88 5.33
C PHE A 114 -5.51 11.58 4.71
N THR A 115 -5.75 11.30 3.44
CA THR A 115 -6.85 11.90 2.68
C THR A 115 -7.62 10.90 1.84
N GLN A 116 -7.05 9.70 1.62
CA GLN A 116 -7.65 8.69 0.78
C GLN A 116 -8.58 7.79 1.60
N TRP A 117 -9.72 7.45 1.03
CA TRP A 117 -10.71 6.59 1.67
C TRP A 117 -10.11 5.28 2.22
N ASP A 118 -9.33 4.60 1.40
CA ASP A 118 -8.70 3.33 1.78
C ASP A 118 -7.63 3.46 2.88
N GLU A 119 -7.13 4.66 3.16
CA GLU A 119 -6.23 4.88 4.29
C GLU A 119 -6.97 4.74 5.61
N PHE A 120 -8.24 5.19 5.67
CA PHE A 120 -9.09 5.09 6.88
C PHE A 120 -9.73 3.71 7.03
N THR A 121 -9.93 2.99 5.94
CA THR A 121 -10.52 1.65 6.00
C THR A 121 -9.50 0.58 6.31
N ALA A 122 -8.27 0.69 5.77
CA ALA A 122 -7.29 -0.37 5.81
C ALA A 122 -5.84 0.13 5.92
N TRP A 123 -5.33 0.84 4.89
CA TRP A 123 -3.89 1.03 4.69
C TRP A 123 -3.22 2.00 5.66
N GLY A 124 -3.96 2.93 6.25
CA GLY A 124 -3.50 3.81 7.31
C GLY A 124 -3.95 3.36 8.69
N LEU A 125 -5.20 2.82 8.79
CA LEU A 125 -5.73 2.31 10.04
C LEU A 125 -4.91 1.14 10.59
N ALA A 126 -4.55 0.17 9.74
CA ALA A 126 -3.77 -0.98 10.18
C ALA A 126 -2.38 -0.61 10.75
N PRO A 127 -1.56 0.22 10.08
CA PRO A 127 -0.32 0.72 10.69
C PRO A 127 -0.53 1.48 12.00
N LYS A 128 -1.59 2.31 12.11
CA LYS A 128 -1.94 3.00 13.35
C LYS A 128 -2.14 2.01 14.48
N MET A 129 -3.02 1.02 14.28
CA MET A 129 -3.32 -0.01 15.27
C MET A 129 -2.07 -0.81 15.68
N VAL A 130 -1.22 -1.16 14.70
CA VAL A 130 0.03 -1.89 14.95
C VAL A 130 1.02 -1.06 15.76
N VAL A 131 1.13 0.25 15.49
CA VAL A 131 2.01 1.16 16.24
C VAL A 131 1.53 1.35 17.67
N GLU A 132 0.26 1.64 17.88
CA GLU A 132 -0.32 1.89 19.18
C GLU A 132 -0.30 0.66 20.08
N ARG A 133 -0.63 -0.51 19.50
CA ARG A 133 -0.72 -1.78 20.23
C ARG A 133 0.60 -2.54 20.33
N ALA A 134 1.57 -2.25 19.47
CA ALA A 134 2.82 -3.01 19.32
C ALA A 134 2.58 -4.52 19.05
N ALA A 135 1.49 -4.84 18.37
CA ALA A 135 1.05 -6.19 18.00
C ALA A 135 0.26 -6.15 16.69
N PHE A 136 0.10 -7.29 16.03
CA PHE A 136 -0.83 -7.35 14.91
C PHE A 136 -2.26 -7.23 15.40
N TYR A 137 -3.01 -6.36 14.75
CA TYR A 137 -4.37 -5.94 15.13
C TYR A 137 -5.44 -7.05 14.96
N VAL A 138 -5.18 -8.05 14.10
CA VAL A 138 -6.13 -9.16 13.87
C VAL A 138 -6.20 -10.16 15.04
N ALA A 139 -5.25 -10.11 15.98
CA ALA A 139 -5.20 -11.03 17.12
C ALA A 139 -6.12 -10.64 18.30
N ASP A 140 -6.79 -9.48 18.22
CA ASP A 140 -7.69 -9.01 19.27
C ASP A 140 -9.15 -9.32 18.90
N PRO A 141 -9.85 -10.20 19.64
CA PRO A 141 -11.23 -10.58 19.34
C PRO A 141 -12.23 -9.44 19.48
N VAL A 142 -11.89 -8.39 20.24
CA VAL A 142 -12.74 -7.18 20.39
C VAL A 142 -12.50 -6.17 19.29
N ASN A 143 -11.50 -6.40 18.43
CA ASN A 143 -11.05 -5.43 17.46
C ASN A 143 -11.97 -5.36 16.22
N LEU A 144 -13.00 -4.53 16.30
CA LEU A 144 -13.89 -4.24 15.16
C LEU A 144 -13.22 -3.36 14.08
N LYS A 145 -12.06 -2.77 14.38
CA LYS A 145 -11.25 -2.00 13.42
C LYS A 145 -10.29 -2.89 12.64
N ALA A 146 -10.20 -4.18 12.97
CA ALA A 146 -9.36 -5.13 12.25
C ALA A 146 -9.71 -5.12 10.75
N SER A 147 -8.70 -5.02 9.93
CA SER A 147 -8.80 -5.21 8.49
C SER A 147 -7.80 -6.26 8.05
N PHE A 148 -8.12 -7.03 7.01
CA PHE A 148 -7.25 -8.08 6.48
C PHE A 148 -6.11 -7.53 5.63
N THR A 149 -5.49 -6.43 6.05
CA THR A 149 -4.31 -5.87 5.37
C THR A 149 -3.07 -6.70 5.65
N TYR A 150 -2.30 -6.90 4.61
CA TYR A 150 -1.00 -7.54 4.70
C TYR A 150 -0.02 -6.69 5.52
N PRO A 151 0.90 -7.29 6.29
CA PRO A 151 1.61 -6.59 7.35
C PRO A 151 2.82 -5.76 6.93
N ALA A 152 3.30 -5.83 5.67
CA ALA A 152 4.59 -5.23 5.29
C ALA A 152 4.64 -3.72 5.52
N THR A 153 3.61 -2.97 5.12
CA THR A 153 3.53 -1.51 5.33
C THR A 153 3.51 -1.16 6.81
N SER A 154 2.73 -1.92 7.61
CA SER A 154 2.67 -1.77 9.06
C SER A 154 4.01 -2.08 9.75
N LEU A 155 4.73 -3.11 9.29
CA LEU A 155 6.05 -3.46 9.84
C LEU A 155 7.11 -2.40 9.54
N VAL A 156 7.12 -1.86 8.31
CA VAL A 156 8.01 -0.75 7.94
C VAL A 156 7.66 0.48 8.78
N THR A 157 6.39 0.82 8.89
CA THR A 157 5.93 1.95 9.72
C THR A 157 6.30 1.77 11.20
N PHE A 158 6.07 0.58 11.77
CA PHE A 158 6.41 0.28 13.15
C PHE A 158 7.91 0.39 13.44
N LEU A 159 8.76 -0.04 12.51
CA LEU A 159 10.22 0.11 12.66
C LEU A 159 10.61 1.59 12.88
N PHE A 160 9.92 2.51 12.22
CA PHE A 160 10.14 3.95 12.34
C PHE A 160 9.33 4.60 13.48
N GLN A 161 8.35 3.91 14.07
CA GLN A 161 7.50 4.42 15.17
C GLN A 161 7.33 3.37 16.30
N PRO A 162 8.41 2.87 16.93
CA PRO A 162 8.29 1.74 17.87
C PRO A 162 7.81 2.13 19.27
N PHE A 163 7.59 3.42 19.55
CA PHE A 163 7.32 3.94 20.90
C PHE A 163 5.83 4.01 21.24
N GLY A 164 4.94 3.59 20.35
CA GLY A 164 3.50 3.59 20.59
C GLY A 164 2.81 4.94 20.37
N THR A 165 3.56 5.97 19.98
CA THR A 165 3.00 7.27 19.59
C THR A 165 2.80 7.29 18.08
N TRP A 166 1.55 7.38 17.65
CA TRP A 166 1.19 7.43 16.25
C TRP A 166 1.42 8.82 15.64
N ALA A 167 1.89 8.84 14.42
CA ALA A 167 1.99 10.04 13.60
C ALA A 167 1.84 9.67 12.11
N GLU A 168 0.79 10.15 11.45
CA GLU A 168 0.52 9.88 10.02
C GLU A 168 1.71 10.28 9.15
N TRP A 169 2.22 11.50 9.33
CA TRP A 169 3.38 12.00 8.58
C TRP A 169 4.61 11.08 8.67
N ALA A 170 4.81 10.40 9.79
CA ALA A 170 5.94 9.49 9.95
C ALA A 170 5.68 8.13 9.28
N CYS A 171 4.42 7.68 9.22
CA CYS A 171 4.00 6.54 8.39
C CYS A 171 4.32 6.83 6.92
N LEU A 172 3.88 7.97 6.42
CA LEU A 172 4.12 8.40 5.04
C LEU A 172 5.63 8.50 4.74
N ALA A 173 6.42 9.12 5.63
CA ALA A 173 7.87 9.22 5.48
C ALA A 173 8.58 7.86 5.48
N ALA A 174 8.09 6.90 6.26
CA ALA A 174 8.64 5.54 6.31
C ALA A 174 8.41 4.79 4.99
N LEU A 175 7.19 4.88 4.43
CA LEU A 175 6.85 4.24 3.15
C LEU A 175 7.57 4.89 1.98
N ASP A 176 7.70 6.21 1.95
CA ASP A 176 8.50 6.93 0.96
C ASP A 176 10.00 6.57 1.07
N THR A 177 10.52 6.37 2.29
CA THR A 177 11.88 5.86 2.49
C THR A 177 12.09 4.49 1.87
N LEU A 178 11.10 3.59 1.97
CA LEU A 178 11.14 2.28 1.31
C LEU A 178 11.18 2.43 -0.22
N ALA A 179 10.36 3.32 -0.78
CA ALA A 179 10.37 3.61 -2.21
C ALA A 179 11.74 4.15 -2.67
N LEU A 180 12.32 5.11 -1.93
CA LEU A 180 13.65 5.63 -2.23
C LEU A 180 14.74 4.56 -2.13
N ALA A 181 14.65 3.59 -1.21
CA ALA A 181 15.57 2.47 -1.12
C ALA A 181 15.51 1.56 -2.36
N CYS A 182 14.32 1.36 -2.94
CA CYS A 182 14.15 0.66 -4.21
C CYS A 182 14.80 1.42 -5.37
N LEU A 183 14.63 2.74 -5.42
CA LEU A 183 15.27 3.60 -6.42
C LEU A 183 16.79 3.65 -6.28
N ALA A 184 17.31 3.60 -5.06
CA ALA A 184 18.75 3.49 -4.81
C ALA A 184 19.32 2.21 -5.45
N ALA A 185 18.64 1.07 -5.23
CA ALA A 185 19.03 -0.20 -5.84
C ALA A 185 18.98 -0.16 -7.39
N ALA A 186 17.96 0.47 -7.97
CA ALA A 186 17.84 0.64 -9.42
C ALA A 186 18.95 1.50 -10.01
N SER A 187 19.41 2.50 -9.28
CA SER A 187 20.46 3.46 -9.69
C SER A 187 21.89 3.03 -9.35
N ALA A 188 22.09 1.83 -8.81
CA ALA A 188 23.39 1.28 -8.49
C ALA A 188 24.17 0.93 -9.78
N LEU A 189 25.03 1.82 -10.23
CA LEU A 189 25.80 1.72 -11.46
C LEU A 189 27.31 1.89 -11.18
N PRO A 190 28.20 1.42 -12.07
CA PRO A 190 29.63 1.66 -11.97
C PRO A 190 29.96 3.16 -11.84
N ARG A 191 31.04 3.50 -11.12
CA ARG A 191 31.44 4.90 -10.88
C ARG A 191 31.55 5.74 -12.15
N ALA A 192 32.01 5.14 -13.27
CA ALA A 192 32.11 5.83 -14.55
C ALA A 192 30.74 6.28 -15.11
N GLN A 193 29.66 5.75 -14.57
CA GLN A 193 28.27 6.02 -14.99
C GLN A 193 27.50 6.83 -13.93
N TRP A 194 28.19 7.64 -13.09
CA TRP A 194 27.59 8.40 -12.00
C TRP A 194 26.35 9.19 -12.43
N ALA A 195 26.45 9.93 -13.55
CA ALA A 195 25.34 10.71 -14.09
C ALA A 195 24.14 9.81 -14.49
N GLY A 196 24.39 8.60 -15.02
CA GLY A 196 23.35 7.61 -15.30
C GLY A 196 22.61 7.19 -14.05
N GLY A 197 23.32 7.01 -12.92
CA GLY A 197 22.69 6.69 -11.64
C GLY A 197 21.77 7.79 -11.15
N VAL A 198 22.17 9.06 -11.24
CA VAL A 198 21.31 10.22 -10.91
C VAL A 198 20.06 10.24 -11.78
N LEU A 199 20.23 10.03 -13.10
CA LEU A 199 19.11 10.04 -14.04
C LEU A 199 18.11 8.88 -13.80
N VAL A 200 18.60 7.68 -13.49
CA VAL A 200 17.72 6.54 -13.14
C VAL A 200 16.95 6.80 -11.87
N PHE A 201 17.63 7.34 -10.84
CA PHE A 201 16.95 7.68 -9.59
C PHE A 201 15.87 8.73 -9.81
N GLY A 202 16.19 9.82 -10.51
CA GLY A 202 15.24 10.90 -10.81
C GLY A 202 14.09 10.44 -11.71
N ALA A 203 14.37 9.70 -12.79
CA ALA A 203 13.34 9.14 -13.65
C ALA A 203 12.44 8.15 -12.88
N GLY A 204 13.04 7.27 -12.07
CA GLY A 204 12.30 6.35 -11.22
C GLY A 204 11.41 7.04 -10.21
N PHE A 205 11.88 8.15 -9.61
CA PHE A 205 11.10 8.98 -8.70
C PHE A 205 9.87 9.61 -9.39
N VAL A 206 9.96 9.92 -10.67
CA VAL A 206 8.85 10.52 -11.44
C VAL A 206 7.87 9.46 -11.97
N LEU A 207 8.25 8.17 -12.04
CA LEU A 207 7.40 7.12 -12.61
C LEU A 207 6.00 7.00 -12.00
N PRO A 208 5.81 7.08 -10.68
CA PRO A 208 4.46 7.01 -10.10
C PRO A 208 3.53 8.09 -10.63
N PHE A 209 4.05 9.29 -10.86
CA PHE A 209 3.28 10.38 -11.46
C PHE A 209 3.03 10.18 -12.96
N PHE A 210 3.97 9.57 -13.67
CA PHE A 210 3.79 9.23 -15.08
C PHE A 210 2.70 8.18 -15.28
N PHE A 211 2.61 7.19 -14.40
CA PHE A 211 1.59 6.14 -14.39
C PHE A 211 0.42 6.49 -13.46
N SER A 212 -0.03 7.72 -13.51
CA SER A 212 -1.23 8.18 -12.82
C SER A 212 -2.36 8.36 -13.82
N ASN A 213 -3.57 7.90 -13.43
CA ASN A 213 -4.77 8.09 -14.24
C ASN A 213 -5.33 9.50 -14.15
N ASN A 214 -4.82 10.32 -13.24
CA ASN A 214 -5.52 11.53 -12.85
C ASN A 214 -5.61 12.56 -13.99
N PRO A 215 -6.82 12.82 -14.52
CA PRO A 215 -7.07 13.94 -15.39
C PRO A 215 -7.21 15.18 -14.53
N ALA A 216 -6.28 16.11 -14.61
CA ALA A 216 -6.41 17.50 -14.15
C ALA A 216 -7.40 17.75 -12.99
N GLY A 217 -6.96 17.73 -11.76
CA GLY A 217 -7.71 18.36 -10.69
C GLY A 217 -7.87 17.64 -9.35
N SER A 218 -7.83 16.32 -9.27
CA SER A 218 -7.89 15.62 -7.99
C SER A 218 -6.80 14.56 -7.93
N TYR A 219 -5.64 14.89 -7.40
CA TYR A 219 -4.53 13.94 -7.24
C TYR A 219 -4.66 13.18 -5.94
N ALA A 220 -4.85 11.85 -6.04
CA ALA A 220 -4.30 10.99 -5.01
C ALA A 220 -2.77 11.17 -5.02
N PRO A 221 -2.14 11.63 -3.95
CA PRO A 221 -0.69 11.77 -3.92
C PRO A 221 -0.07 10.40 -4.16
N GLN A 222 0.95 10.36 -5.00
CA GLN A 222 1.66 9.10 -5.29
C GLN A 222 2.66 8.78 -4.17
N TYR A 223 3.40 9.79 -3.73
CA TYR A 223 4.14 9.81 -2.47
C TYR A 223 3.25 10.45 -1.39
N ALA A 224 3.66 10.39 -0.15
CA ALA A 224 2.83 10.82 0.99
C ALA A 224 1.45 10.13 0.99
N ASN A 225 1.45 8.82 0.75
CA ASN A 225 0.27 7.99 0.66
C ASN A 225 0.54 6.65 1.35
N ALA A 226 -0.38 6.20 2.22
CA ALA A 226 -0.22 4.93 2.93
C ALA A 226 -0.67 3.70 2.13
N MET A 227 -1.26 3.90 0.95
CA MET A 227 -1.73 2.80 0.12
C MET A 227 -0.60 1.89 -0.34
N ALA A 228 -0.90 0.59 -0.45
CA ALA A 228 0.10 -0.42 -0.80
C ALA A 228 0.57 -0.38 -2.26
N ASP A 229 -0.06 0.42 -3.12
CA ASP A 229 0.18 0.38 -4.56
C ASP A 229 1.58 0.87 -4.94
N LEU A 230 2.08 1.96 -4.32
CA LEU A 230 3.45 2.44 -4.50
C LEU A 230 4.49 1.47 -3.89
N PRO A 231 4.37 1.01 -2.63
CA PRO A 231 5.24 -0.04 -2.09
C PRO A 231 5.30 -1.29 -2.96
N LEU A 232 4.17 -1.77 -3.49
CA LEU A 232 4.11 -2.91 -4.41
C LEU A 232 4.95 -2.65 -5.68
N ALA A 233 4.69 -1.54 -6.38
CA ALA A 233 5.40 -1.19 -7.61
C ALA A 233 6.91 -1.11 -7.39
N MET A 234 7.31 -0.40 -6.32
CA MET A 234 8.71 -0.14 -5.99
C MET A 234 9.44 -1.40 -5.51
N LEU A 235 8.83 -2.22 -4.65
CA LEU A 235 9.44 -3.47 -4.20
C LEU A 235 9.61 -4.46 -5.35
N PHE A 236 8.61 -4.62 -6.22
CA PHE A 236 8.69 -5.52 -7.37
C PHE A 236 9.77 -5.06 -8.35
N GLY A 237 9.75 -3.79 -8.77
CA GLY A 237 10.75 -3.22 -9.66
C GLY A 237 12.14 -3.16 -9.03
N GLY A 238 12.24 -2.74 -7.77
CA GLY A 238 13.47 -2.61 -7.00
C GLY A 238 14.17 -3.96 -6.77
N ALA A 239 13.41 -5.03 -6.46
CA ALA A 239 13.96 -6.38 -6.31
C ALA A 239 14.57 -6.90 -7.61
N LEU A 240 13.93 -6.65 -8.76
CA LEU A 240 14.47 -7.01 -10.08
C LEU A 240 15.70 -6.17 -10.43
N CYS A 241 15.69 -4.86 -10.15
CA CYS A 241 16.86 -4.01 -10.37
C CYS A 241 18.05 -4.42 -9.48
N LEU A 242 17.78 -4.74 -8.20
CA LEU A 242 18.78 -5.33 -7.30
C LEU A 242 19.35 -6.62 -7.88
N TYR A 243 18.49 -7.53 -8.33
CA TYR A 243 18.93 -8.76 -8.98
C TYR A 243 19.82 -8.49 -10.19
N TYR A 244 19.43 -7.61 -11.11
CA TYR A 244 20.25 -7.30 -12.31
C TYR A 244 21.62 -6.75 -11.94
N ALA A 245 21.74 -6.07 -10.80
CA ALA A 245 23.03 -5.58 -10.31
C ALA A 245 23.95 -6.69 -9.81
N VAL A 246 23.41 -7.73 -9.19
CA VAL A 246 24.18 -8.79 -8.52
C VAL A 246 24.06 -10.15 -9.19
N ALA A 247 23.40 -10.24 -10.34
CA ALA A 247 23.12 -11.50 -11.05
C ALA A 247 24.38 -12.37 -11.30
N HIS A 248 25.53 -11.73 -11.52
CA HIS A 248 26.82 -12.39 -11.75
C HIS A 248 27.49 -12.87 -10.44
N ARG A 249 27.03 -12.41 -9.27
CA ARG A 249 27.61 -12.74 -7.97
C ARG A 249 26.90 -13.92 -7.30
N LYS A 250 27.63 -14.97 -6.97
CA LYS A 250 27.08 -16.24 -6.49
C LYS A 250 26.24 -16.11 -5.23
N TYR A 251 26.69 -15.32 -4.25
CA TYR A 251 26.01 -15.19 -2.95
C TYR A 251 25.09 -13.97 -2.86
N ALA A 252 25.47 -12.85 -3.49
CA ALA A 252 24.68 -11.63 -3.46
C ALA A 252 23.33 -11.76 -4.18
N PHE A 253 23.17 -12.77 -5.02
CA PHE A 253 21.91 -13.14 -5.65
C PHE A 253 20.75 -13.25 -4.62
N TRP A 254 21.02 -13.87 -3.46
CA TRP A 254 20.01 -14.10 -2.43
C TRP A 254 19.54 -12.83 -1.73
N LEU A 255 20.23 -11.70 -1.89
CA LEU A 255 19.73 -10.41 -1.40
C LEU A 255 18.37 -10.05 -1.99
N ALA A 256 18.04 -10.53 -3.20
CA ALA A 256 16.73 -10.31 -3.81
C ALA A 256 15.58 -11.06 -3.09
N ALA A 257 15.87 -12.11 -2.34
CA ALA A 257 14.86 -12.86 -1.58
C ALA A 257 14.19 -12.00 -0.50
N LEU A 258 14.94 -11.06 0.12
CA LEU A 258 14.43 -10.22 1.20
C LEU A 258 13.33 -9.25 0.72
N PRO A 259 13.57 -8.39 -0.31
CA PRO A 259 12.49 -7.55 -0.80
C PRO A 259 11.36 -8.34 -1.49
N LEU A 260 11.59 -9.54 -2.03
CA LEU A 260 10.52 -10.38 -2.57
C LEU A 260 9.64 -10.97 -1.48
N ALA A 261 10.20 -11.38 -0.34
CA ALA A 261 9.42 -11.81 0.81
C ALA A 261 8.61 -10.63 1.38
N LEU A 262 9.19 -9.44 1.51
CA LEU A 262 8.49 -8.23 1.97
C LEU A 262 7.40 -7.82 0.97
N LEU A 263 7.66 -7.87 -0.34
CA LEU A 263 6.66 -7.66 -1.39
C LEU A 263 5.45 -8.57 -1.19
N THR A 264 5.67 -9.86 -0.96
CA THR A 264 4.59 -10.84 -0.77
C THR A 264 3.70 -10.49 0.42
N LEU A 265 4.25 -9.86 1.44
CA LEU A 265 3.54 -9.39 2.63
C LEU A 265 2.95 -7.97 2.48
N THR A 266 2.93 -7.38 1.28
CA THR A 266 2.44 -6.01 1.06
C THR A 266 0.95 -5.98 0.70
N LYS A 267 0.49 -6.89 -0.14
CA LYS A 267 -0.91 -6.99 -0.59
C LYS A 267 -1.17 -8.42 -1.05
N ASP A 268 -2.41 -8.87 -1.08
CA ASP A 268 -2.80 -10.23 -1.50
C ASP A 268 -2.24 -10.60 -2.90
N ILE A 269 -2.43 -9.72 -3.88
CA ILE A 269 -1.93 -9.92 -5.24
C ILE A 269 -0.40 -9.99 -5.33
N CYS A 270 0.32 -9.50 -4.33
CA CYS A 270 1.80 -9.49 -4.32
C CYS A 270 2.40 -10.89 -4.29
N PHE A 271 1.66 -11.91 -3.88
CA PHE A 271 2.06 -13.29 -4.08
C PHE A 271 2.32 -13.61 -5.55
N ALA A 272 1.40 -13.21 -6.45
CA ALA A 272 1.57 -13.39 -7.89
C ALA A 272 2.78 -12.59 -8.42
N TYR A 273 2.95 -11.35 -7.98
CA TYR A 273 4.11 -10.52 -8.35
C TYR A 273 5.44 -11.14 -7.89
N GLY A 274 5.49 -11.72 -6.70
CA GLY A 274 6.65 -12.43 -6.19
C GLY A 274 7.01 -13.65 -7.04
N LEU A 275 6.01 -14.45 -7.46
CA LEU A 275 6.22 -15.58 -8.36
C LEU A 275 6.64 -15.14 -9.77
N ILE A 276 6.05 -14.06 -10.28
CA ILE A 276 6.46 -13.46 -11.56
C ILE A 276 7.93 -13.02 -11.48
N ALA A 277 8.35 -12.36 -10.38
CA ALA A 277 9.75 -11.96 -10.21
C ALA A 277 10.69 -13.17 -10.23
N ALA A 278 10.36 -14.23 -9.50
CA ALA A 278 11.14 -15.47 -9.49
C ALA A 278 11.24 -16.10 -10.90
N PHE A 279 10.15 -16.10 -11.65
CA PHE A 279 10.10 -16.57 -13.04
C PHE A 279 10.96 -15.71 -13.97
N LEU A 280 10.83 -14.37 -13.92
CA LEU A 280 11.64 -13.43 -14.68
C LEU A 280 13.14 -13.63 -14.42
N ILE A 281 13.52 -13.81 -13.16
CA ILE A 281 14.90 -14.08 -12.73
C ILE A 281 15.39 -15.41 -13.30
N GLY A 282 14.56 -16.45 -13.25
CA GLY A 282 14.88 -17.76 -13.81
C GLY A 282 15.12 -17.70 -15.33
N LEU A 283 14.26 -17.01 -16.05
CA LEU A 283 14.41 -16.82 -17.50
C LEU A 283 15.66 -16.00 -17.85
N ASP A 284 15.94 -14.93 -17.10
CA ASP A 284 17.16 -14.14 -17.31
C ASP A 284 18.42 -14.99 -17.13
N GLN A 285 18.46 -15.84 -16.11
CA GLN A 285 19.61 -16.73 -15.88
C GLN A 285 19.80 -17.76 -17.01
N LEU A 286 18.71 -18.25 -17.60
CA LEU A 286 18.78 -19.13 -18.76
C LEU A 286 19.27 -18.39 -20.01
N ALA A 287 18.69 -17.20 -20.26
CA ALA A 287 19.01 -16.40 -21.42
C ALA A 287 20.43 -15.85 -21.43
N THR A 288 20.99 -15.58 -20.23
CA THR A 288 22.34 -15.02 -20.08
C THR A 288 23.41 -16.07 -19.80
N ALA A 289 23.05 -17.36 -19.72
CA ALA A 289 23.99 -18.43 -19.48
C ALA A 289 24.99 -18.61 -20.64
N ASP A 290 26.25 -18.78 -20.28
CA ASP A 290 27.31 -19.14 -21.25
C ASP A 290 27.39 -20.65 -21.52
N LYS A 291 26.63 -21.46 -20.77
CA LYS A 291 26.59 -22.91 -20.85
C LYS A 291 25.38 -23.39 -21.67
N PRO A 292 25.47 -24.57 -22.29
CA PRO A 292 24.30 -25.18 -22.94
C PRO A 292 23.09 -25.28 -21.98
N LEU A 293 21.89 -25.16 -22.52
CA LEU A 293 20.64 -25.13 -21.77
C LEU A 293 20.52 -26.27 -20.75
N LYS A 294 20.90 -27.50 -21.14
CA LYS A 294 20.87 -28.68 -20.22
C LYS A 294 21.71 -28.51 -18.95
N GLN A 295 22.80 -27.72 -19.01
CA GLN A 295 23.68 -27.46 -17.87
C GLN A 295 23.28 -26.21 -17.10
N ALA A 296 22.67 -25.22 -17.76
CA ALA A 296 22.21 -23.97 -17.16
C ALA A 296 20.89 -24.16 -16.41
N PHE A 297 19.99 -24.98 -16.94
CA PHE A 297 18.63 -25.17 -16.46
C PHE A 297 18.56 -25.58 -14.96
N PRO A 298 19.28 -26.63 -14.48
CA PRO A 298 19.16 -27.01 -13.06
C PRO A 298 19.55 -25.90 -12.11
N ARG A 299 20.56 -25.09 -12.44
CA ARG A 299 20.99 -23.96 -11.60
C ARG A 299 19.97 -22.83 -11.61
N ALA A 300 19.47 -22.47 -12.77
CA ALA A 300 18.44 -21.43 -12.91
C ALA A 300 17.16 -21.86 -12.20
N PHE A 301 16.74 -23.12 -12.36
CA PHE A 301 15.59 -23.69 -11.70
C PHE A 301 15.72 -23.70 -10.17
N LEU A 302 16.86 -24.15 -9.63
CA LEU A 302 17.09 -24.15 -8.19
C LEU A 302 17.09 -22.73 -7.59
N ARG A 303 17.63 -21.75 -8.31
CA ARG A 303 17.66 -20.36 -7.84
C ARG A 303 16.28 -19.70 -7.91
N ALA A 304 15.60 -19.84 -9.03
CA ALA A 304 14.24 -19.33 -9.20
C ALA A 304 13.27 -20.04 -8.23
N GLY A 305 13.40 -21.38 -8.12
CA GLY A 305 12.63 -22.19 -7.19
C GLY A 305 12.88 -21.79 -5.73
N GLY A 306 14.14 -21.51 -5.35
CA GLY A 306 14.45 -21.02 -4.01
C GLY A 306 13.82 -19.65 -3.70
N LEU A 307 13.80 -18.72 -4.67
CA LEU A 307 13.06 -17.47 -4.52
C LEU A 307 11.55 -17.69 -4.42
N ALA A 308 11.00 -18.56 -5.26
CA ALA A 308 9.58 -18.93 -5.21
C ALA A 308 9.19 -19.57 -3.87
N VAL A 309 10.08 -20.39 -3.27
CA VAL A 309 9.88 -20.95 -1.93
C VAL A 309 9.85 -19.85 -0.85
N CYS A 310 10.72 -18.84 -0.95
CA CYS A 310 10.68 -17.69 -0.02
C CYS A 310 9.35 -16.92 -0.13
N VAL A 311 8.88 -16.68 -1.36
CA VAL A 311 7.58 -16.05 -1.64
C VAL A 311 6.43 -16.90 -1.06
N LEU A 312 6.43 -18.21 -1.35
CA LEU A 312 5.41 -19.12 -0.88
C LEU A 312 5.41 -19.24 0.67
N ALA A 313 6.58 -19.28 1.29
CA ALA A 313 6.70 -19.30 2.74
C ALA A 313 6.13 -18.04 3.39
N ALA A 314 6.42 -16.87 2.85
CA ALA A 314 5.86 -15.60 3.33
C ALA A 314 4.33 -15.58 3.18
N PHE A 315 3.79 -15.96 2.03
CA PHE A 315 2.35 -16.04 1.77
C PHE A 315 1.64 -17.03 2.72
N LEU A 316 2.12 -18.26 2.79
CA LEU A 316 1.49 -19.31 3.61
C LEU A 316 1.59 -19.01 5.11
N SER A 317 2.69 -18.40 5.56
CA SER A 317 2.82 -18.02 6.97
C SER A 317 1.78 -16.97 7.38
N TRP A 318 1.55 -15.95 6.54
CA TRP A 318 0.52 -14.94 6.79
C TRP A 318 -0.89 -15.52 6.71
N SER A 319 -1.19 -16.29 5.66
CA SER A 319 -2.51 -16.93 5.48
C SER A 319 -2.87 -17.87 6.63
N ARG A 320 -1.90 -18.63 7.14
CA ARG A 320 -2.13 -19.51 8.31
C ARG A 320 -2.31 -18.73 9.61
N TYR A 321 -1.54 -17.65 9.79
CA TYR A 321 -1.68 -16.78 10.95
C TYR A 321 -3.07 -16.15 10.99
N THR A 322 -3.49 -15.51 9.89
CA THR A 322 -4.80 -14.87 9.82
C THR A 322 -5.94 -15.86 10.02
N ALA A 323 -5.87 -17.04 9.40
CA ALA A 323 -6.86 -18.09 9.59
C ALA A 323 -6.94 -18.61 11.05
N ALA A 324 -5.84 -18.56 11.80
CA ALA A 324 -5.80 -19.00 13.18
C ALA A 324 -6.31 -17.97 14.18
N VAL A 325 -6.19 -16.67 13.87
CA VAL A 325 -6.55 -15.59 14.81
C VAL A 325 -7.87 -14.91 14.47
N THR A 326 -8.43 -15.14 13.28
CA THR A 326 -9.72 -14.57 12.90
C THR A 326 -10.85 -15.36 13.55
N PRO A 327 -11.76 -14.72 14.30
CA PRO A 327 -12.94 -15.36 14.83
C PRO A 327 -13.79 -15.97 13.70
N THR A 328 -14.28 -17.20 13.89
CA THR A 328 -15.04 -17.95 12.86
C THR A 328 -16.41 -17.33 12.52
N ALA A 329 -16.87 -16.36 13.29
CA ALA A 329 -18.19 -15.73 13.13
C ALA A 329 -18.23 -14.60 12.07
N ASP A 330 -17.08 -14.04 11.67
CA ASP A 330 -17.02 -12.84 10.79
C ASP A 330 -16.02 -12.99 9.64
N THR A 331 -15.79 -14.19 9.18
CA THR A 331 -15.00 -14.38 7.97
C THR A 331 -15.82 -14.02 6.73
N GLY A 332 -16.12 -12.74 6.56
CA GLY A 332 -16.45 -12.11 5.28
C GLY A 332 -15.27 -12.12 4.30
N ALA A 333 -14.28 -12.96 4.54
CA ALA A 333 -13.21 -13.34 3.61
C ALA A 333 -13.70 -14.45 2.67
N SER A 334 -14.96 -14.39 2.24
CA SER A 334 -15.39 -15.10 1.06
C SER A 334 -14.83 -14.36 -0.15
N VAL A 335 -13.88 -14.97 -0.81
CA VAL A 335 -13.51 -14.56 -2.16
C VAL A 335 -14.73 -14.76 -3.05
N GLY A 336 -15.38 -13.68 -3.42
CA GLY A 336 -16.60 -13.69 -4.19
C GLY A 336 -17.88 -13.88 -3.35
N SER A 337 -18.97 -13.34 -3.83
CA SER A 337 -20.33 -13.38 -3.26
C SER A 337 -20.88 -14.80 -3.03
N GLU A 338 -20.18 -15.87 -3.41
CA GLU A 338 -20.64 -17.25 -3.40
C GLU A 338 -19.78 -18.23 -2.56
N GLY A 339 -18.80 -17.75 -1.79
CA GLY A 339 -17.96 -18.63 -0.93
C GLY A 339 -17.09 -19.65 -1.71
N LEU A 340 -16.77 -19.36 -2.97
CA LEU A 340 -15.97 -20.24 -3.82
C LEU A 340 -14.50 -20.29 -3.39
N SER A 341 -13.86 -21.44 -3.48
CA SER A 341 -12.42 -21.54 -3.26
C SER A 341 -11.62 -20.86 -4.38
N TYR A 342 -10.44 -20.33 -4.08
CA TYR A 342 -9.54 -19.76 -5.10
C TYR A 342 -9.30 -20.68 -6.30
N GLY A 343 -9.22 -21.98 -6.07
CA GLY A 343 -9.07 -22.98 -7.13
C GLY A 343 -10.29 -23.06 -8.05
N ALA A 344 -11.50 -22.98 -7.49
CA ALA A 344 -12.74 -22.97 -8.25
C ALA A 344 -12.90 -21.69 -9.07
N VAL A 345 -12.58 -20.54 -8.47
CA VAL A 345 -12.58 -19.22 -9.15
C VAL A 345 -11.62 -19.23 -10.35
N LEU A 346 -10.38 -19.69 -10.14
CA LEU A 346 -9.39 -19.76 -11.22
C LEU A 346 -9.81 -20.76 -12.31
N ALA A 347 -10.26 -21.95 -11.94
CA ALA A 347 -10.70 -22.96 -12.92
C ALA A 347 -11.93 -22.48 -13.69
N GLY A 348 -12.91 -21.87 -13.03
CA GLY A 348 -14.09 -21.27 -13.64
C GLY A 348 -13.71 -20.16 -14.61
N GLY A 349 -12.86 -19.22 -14.17
CA GLY A 349 -12.38 -18.11 -14.99
C GLY A 349 -11.60 -18.57 -16.23
N VAL A 350 -10.73 -19.56 -16.09
CA VAL A 350 -10.01 -20.15 -17.23
C VAL A 350 -10.99 -20.79 -18.23
N ARG A 351 -12.03 -21.48 -17.78
CA ARG A 351 -13.06 -22.03 -18.66
C ARG A 351 -13.80 -20.91 -19.42
N GLN A 352 -14.17 -19.83 -18.74
CA GLN A 352 -14.80 -18.67 -19.35
C GLN A 352 -13.88 -18.01 -20.41
N LEU A 353 -12.59 -17.85 -20.11
CA LEU A 353 -11.58 -17.36 -21.06
C LEU A 353 -11.49 -18.23 -22.32
N LEU A 354 -11.56 -19.56 -22.15
CA LEU A 354 -11.54 -20.52 -23.26
C LEU A 354 -12.87 -20.61 -24.03
N GLY A 355 -13.89 -19.85 -23.60
CA GLY A 355 -15.22 -19.86 -24.22
C GLY A 355 -16.08 -21.06 -23.82
N ILE A 356 -15.71 -21.79 -22.77
CA ILE A 356 -16.45 -22.97 -22.29
C ILE A 356 -17.49 -22.50 -21.26
N GLY A 357 -18.73 -22.41 -21.70
CA GLY A 357 -19.85 -21.94 -20.87
C GLY A 357 -19.73 -20.44 -20.50
N ARG A 358 -19.21 -19.63 -21.43
CA ARG A 358 -19.08 -18.17 -21.24
C ARG A 358 -20.48 -17.55 -21.13
N ASP A 359 -20.70 -16.81 -20.06
CA ASP A 359 -21.90 -16.03 -19.85
C ASP A 359 -21.79 -14.58 -20.35
N ASP A 360 -22.92 -13.86 -20.37
CA ASP A 360 -22.98 -12.52 -20.91
C ASP A 360 -22.21 -11.51 -20.03
N LYS A 361 -22.23 -11.64 -18.70
CA LYS A 361 -21.48 -10.77 -17.79
C LYS A 361 -19.98 -10.86 -18.07
N PHE A 362 -19.44 -12.08 -18.16
CA PHE A 362 -18.01 -12.28 -18.47
C PHE A 362 -17.63 -11.68 -19.84
N ALA A 363 -18.48 -11.86 -20.83
CA ALA A 363 -18.27 -11.31 -22.16
C ALA A 363 -18.27 -9.76 -22.16
N GLN A 364 -19.17 -9.14 -21.40
CA GLN A 364 -19.25 -7.69 -21.24
C GLN A 364 -18.02 -7.13 -20.52
N ILE A 365 -17.59 -7.74 -19.41
CA ILE A 365 -16.38 -7.33 -18.68
C ILE A 365 -15.13 -7.49 -19.60
N MET A 366 -15.05 -8.57 -20.37
CA MET A 366 -13.96 -8.78 -21.31
C MET A 366 -13.93 -7.69 -22.39
N ALA A 367 -15.08 -7.30 -22.93
CA ALA A 367 -15.20 -6.21 -23.89
C ALA A 367 -14.81 -4.86 -23.26
N ALA A 368 -15.31 -4.57 -22.03
CA ALA A 368 -14.99 -3.37 -21.29
C ALA A 368 -13.48 -3.26 -20.98
N MET A 369 -12.82 -4.36 -20.58
CA MET A 369 -11.37 -4.40 -20.39
C MET A 369 -10.63 -4.18 -21.69
N GLY A 370 -11.07 -4.78 -22.82
CA GLY A 370 -10.46 -4.56 -24.12
C GLY A 370 -10.52 -3.10 -24.57
N ASP A 371 -11.66 -2.44 -24.36
CA ASP A 371 -11.83 -1.01 -24.62
C ASP A 371 -10.97 -0.17 -23.64
N ALA A 372 -11.00 -0.46 -22.36
CA ALA A 372 -10.24 0.25 -21.34
C ALA A 372 -8.73 0.18 -21.59
N PHE A 373 -8.22 -0.92 -22.11
CA PHE A 373 -6.80 -1.04 -22.47
C PHE A 373 -6.37 0.00 -23.50
N VAL A 374 -7.25 0.41 -24.39
CA VAL A 374 -6.98 1.41 -25.43
C VAL A 374 -7.34 2.81 -24.95
N THR A 375 -8.51 2.99 -24.34
CA THR A 375 -9.13 4.29 -24.11
C THR A 375 -8.94 4.81 -22.69
N ARG A 376 -9.02 3.93 -21.67
CA ARG A 376 -8.98 4.34 -20.27
C ARG A 376 -7.55 4.73 -19.87
N ARG A 377 -7.42 5.94 -19.41
CA ARG A 377 -6.12 6.51 -19.08
C ARG A 377 -5.46 5.77 -17.91
N ILE A 378 -4.20 5.37 -18.10
CA ILE A 378 -3.36 4.73 -17.08
C ILE A 378 -1.99 5.38 -16.95
N CYS A 379 -1.62 6.21 -17.91
CA CYS A 379 -0.41 7.02 -17.86
C CYS A 379 -0.64 8.38 -18.50
N LEU A 380 0.31 9.28 -18.34
CA LEU A 380 0.20 10.64 -18.89
C LEU A 380 0.01 10.68 -20.41
N LEU A 381 0.43 9.64 -21.12
CA LEU A 381 0.29 9.55 -22.59
C LEU A 381 -1.05 8.97 -23.04
N GLY A 382 -1.79 8.27 -22.18
CA GLY A 382 -3.07 7.66 -22.51
C GLY A 382 -3.30 6.31 -21.82
N GLY A 383 -3.99 5.40 -22.52
CA GLY A 383 -4.35 4.09 -22.01
C GLY A 383 -3.18 3.09 -21.91
N GLY A 384 -3.49 1.87 -21.54
CA GLY A 384 -2.51 0.80 -21.34
C GLY A 384 -1.65 0.52 -22.58
N ILE A 385 -2.23 0.64 -23.78
CA ILE A 385 -1.48 0.51 -25.04
C ILE A 385 -0.34 1.54 -25.14
N MET A 386 -0.60 2.79 -24.74
CA MET A 386 0.43 3.85 -24.76
C MET A 386 1.51 3.61 -23.70
N ALA A 387 1.12 3.05 -22.55
CA ALA A 387 2.08 2.62 -21.53
C ALA A 387 3.01 1.52 -22.08
N VAL A 388 2.48 0.49 -22.74
CA VAL A 388 3.25 -0.59 -23.37
C VAL A 388 4.16 -0.03 -24.46
N ILE A 389 3.68 0.88 -25.31
CA ILE A 389 4.51 1.52 -26.34
C ILE A 389 5.68 2.28 -25.71
N ALA A 390 5.44 3.10 -24.70
CA ALA A 390 6.49 3.85 -24.01
C ALA A 390 7.55 2.93 -23.39
N ILE A 391 7.11 1.86 -22.70
CA ILE A 391 8.01 0.85 -22.13
C ILE A 391 8.82 0.13 -23.23
N THR A 392 8.17 -0.22 -24.35
CA THR A 392 8.83 -0.87 -25.48
C THR A 392 9.89 0.03 -26.12
N MET A 393 9.64 1.33 -26.21
CA MET A 393 10.64 2.29 -26.70
C MET A 393 11.87 2.36 -25.78
N VAL A 394 11.66 2.36 -24.45
CA VAL A 394 12.77 2.31 -23.48
C VAL A 394 13.51 0.97 -23.56
N ALA A 395 12.79 -0.14 -23.72
CA ALA A 395 13.38 -1.47 -23.90
C ALA A 395 14.20 -1.56 -25.20
N ALA A 396 13.71 -1.00 -26.30
CA ALA A 396 14.44 -0.92 -27.57
C ALA A 396 15.73 -0.07 -27.42
N ALA A 397 15.64 1.08 -26.74
CA ALA A 397 16.82 1.89 -26.43
C ALA A 397 17.83 1.12 -25.55
N ALA A 398 17.33 0.38 -24.53
CA ALA A 398 18.16 -0.48 -23.70
C ALA A 398 18.83 -1.59 -24.49
N PHE A 399 18.11 -2.23 -25.41
CA PHE A 399 18.65 -3.27 -26.28
C PHE A 399 19.74 -2.74 -27.21
N LEU A 400 19.54 -1.56 -27.79
CA LEU A 400 20.53 -0.90 -28.64
C LEU A 400 21.77 -0.46 -27.84
N ALA A 401 21.58 0.02 -26.61
CA ALA A 401 22.63 0.44 -25.71
C ALA A 401 23.46 -0.72 -25.17
N ALA A 402 22.84 -1.89 -25.00
CA ALA A 402 23.49 -3.06 -24.44
C ALA A 402 24.57 -3.64 -25.36
N GLU A 403 25.66 -4.11 -24.76
CA GLU A 403 26.71 -4.87 -25.46
C GLU A 403 26.12 -6.13 -26.09
N LYS A 404 26.66 -6.53 -27.26
CA LYS A 404 26.24 -7.74 -27.95
C LYS A 404 26.44 -8.97 -27.06
N GLY A 405 25.57 -9.94 -27.15
CA GLY A 405 25.64 -11.19 -26.39
C GLY A 405 24.72 -11.20 -25.17
N PRO A 406 25.20 -11.59 -23.97
CA PRO A 406 24.35 -11.79 -22.78
C PRO A 406 23.53 -10.55 -22.37
N ALA A 407 24.11 -9.35 -22.47
CA ALA A 407 23.42 -8.11 -22.08
C ALA A 407 22.20 -7.83 -22.97
N ARG A 408 22.31 -8.00 -24.30
CA ARG A 408 21.16 -7.85 -25.20
C ARG A 408 20.10 -8.93 -24.99
N ARG A 409 20.55 -10.18 -24.76
CA ARG A 409 19.63 -11.28 -24.44
C ARG A 409 18.85 -10.98 -23.16
N ARG A 410 19.51 -10.43 -22.14
CA ARG A 410 18.86 -9.99 -20.89
C ARG A 410 17.74 -9.00 -21.15
N VAL A 411 18.01 -7.91 -21.88
CA VAL A 411 17.00 -6.87 -22.17
C VAL A 411 15.82 -7.47 -22.92
N LEU A 412 16.09 -8.22 -23.99
CA LEU A 412 15.03 -8.82 -24.80
C LEU A 412 14.19 -9.82 -23.99
N THR A 413 14.84 -10.74 -23.25
CA THR A 413 14.14 -11.73 -22.43
C THR A 413 13.34 -11.06 -21.32
N ALA A 414 13.90 -10.07 -20.62
CA ALA A 414 13.20 -9.34 -19.59
C ALA A 414 11.95 -8.66 -20.15
N HIS A 415 12.08 -7.91 -21.26
CA HIS A 415 10.95 -7.21 -21.86
C HIS A 415 9.84 -8.16 -22.33
N LEU A 416 10.19 -9.22 -23.07
CA LEU A 416 9.21 -10.20 -23.56
C LEU A 416 8.54 -10.98 -22.41
N ALA A 417 9.31 -11.35 -21.39
CA ALA A 417 8.77 -12.04 -20.23
C ALA A 417 7.85 -11.15 -19.40
N PHE A 418 8.19 -9.86 -19.22
CA PHE A 418 7.27 -8.89 -18.62
C PHE A 418 5.98 -8.76 -19.42
N ALA A 419 6.06 -8.66 -20.76
CA ALA A 419 4.88 -8.57 -21.60
C ALA A 419 4.00 -9.84 -21.51
N PHE A 420 4.61 -11.01 -21.49
CA PHE A 420 3.90 -12.28 -21.30
C PHE A 420 3.21 -12.37 -19.93
N CYS A 421 3.94 -12.04 -18.85
CA CYS A 421 3.36 -12.05 -17.50
C CYS A 421 2.29 -10.96 -17.34
N PHE A 422 2.43 -9.82 -18.03
CA PHE A 422 1.39 -8.79 -18.06
C PHE A 422 0.11 -9.32 -18.69
N ALA A 423 0.19 -10.01 -19.81
CA ALA A 423 -1.00 -10.60 -20.44
C ALA A 423 -1.69 -11.62 -19.53
N ALA A 424 -0.91 -12.44 -18.81
CA ALA A 424 -1.43 -13.37 -17.82
C ALA A 424 -2.09 -12.66 -16.63
N LEU A 425 -1.46 -11.60 -16.11
CA LEU A 425 -2.00 -10.77 -15.03
C LEU A 425 -3.28 -10.04 -15.48
N TYR A 426 -3.31 -9.55 -16.69
CA TYR A 426 -4.49 -8.91 -17.29
C TYR A 426 -5.68 -9.86 -17.38
N ALA A 427 -5.42 -11.09 -17.85
CA ALA A 427 -6.42 -12.16 -17.86
C ALA A 427 -6.89 -12.55 -16.45
N PHE A 428 -5.98 -12.54 -15.47
CA PHE A 428 -6.33 -12.78 -14.08
C PHE A 428 -7.24 -11.66 -13.50
N HIS A 429 -6.97 -10.40 -13.82
CA HIS A 429 -7.85 -9.29 -13.40
C HIS A 429 -9.25 -9.38 -14.02
N LEU A 430 -9.37 -9.86 -15.27
CA LEU A 430 -10.67 -10.15 -15.85
C LEU A 430 -11.46 -11.16 -15.01
N ILE A 431 -10.80 -12.22 -14.52
CA ILE A 431 -11.40 -13.21 -13.62
C ILE A 431 -11.80 -12.55 -12.29
N LEU A 432 -10.95 -11.69 -11.73
CA LEU A 432 -11.26 -10.98 -10.49
C LEU A 432 -12.47 -10.05 -10.64
N TYR A 433 -12.55 -9.27 -11.71
CA TYR A 433 -13.72 -8.42 -11.96
C TYR A 433 -15.02 -9.22 -12.10
N TYR A 434 -14.95 -10.42 -12.62
CA TYR A 434 -16.10 -11.28 -12.76
C TYR A 434 -16.58 -11.88 -11.42
N TYR A 435 -15.65 -12.35 -10.58
CA TYR A 435 -15.98 -13.10 -9.36
C TYR A 435 -15.99 -12.28 -8.07
N ASN A 436 -15.17 -11.22 -7.97
CA ASN A 436 -14.95 -10.53 -6.71
C ASN A 436 -15.64 -9.16 -6.62
N PHE A 437 -16.15 -8.65 -7.73
CA PHE A 437 -16.82 -7.36 -7.77
C PHE A 437 -18.32 -7.53 -8.01
N SER A 438 -19.12 -6.61 -7.47
CA SER A 438 -20.53 -6.50 -7.83
C SER A 438 -20.68 -6.35 -9.34
N ASP A 439 -21.88 -6.60 -9.87
CA ASP A 439 -22.12 -6.48 -11.31
C ASP A 439 -21.82 -5.07 -11.81
N VAL A 440 -22.20 -4.05 -11.04
CA VAL A 440 -21.95 -2.64 -11.38
C VAL A 440 -20.46 -2.31 -11.35
N GLU A 441 -19.76 -2.67 -10.27
CA GLU A 441 -18.34 -2.38 -10.11
C GLU A 441 -17.46 -3.16 -11.09
N GLY A 442 -17.81 -4.44 -11.34
CA GLY A 442 -17.12 -5.29 -12.29
C GLY A 442 -17.22 -4.78 -13.73
N LEU A 443 -18.42 -4.34 -14.16
CA LEU A 443 -18.64 -3.74 -15.47
C LEU A 443 -18.01 -2.35 -15.60
N ALA A 444 -17.99 -1.55 -14.53
CA ALA A 444 -17.33 -0.26 -14.48
C ALA A 444 -15.81 -0.37 -14.41
N LEU A 445 -15.26 -1.57 -14.19
CA LEU A 445 -13.83 -1.81 -13.95
C LEU A 445 -13.29 -0.91 -12.84
N LYS A 446 -13.92 -0.97 -11.65
CA LYS A 446 -13.54 -0.16 -10.50
C LYS A 446 -12.03 -0.29 -10.22
N ASP A 447 -11.34 0.82 -9.98
CA ASP A 447 -9.91 0.88 -9.67
C ASP A 447 -8.97 0.23 -10.72
N TYR A 448 -9.39 0.12 -11.98
CA TYR A 448 -8.63 -0.50 -13.07
C TYR A 448 -7.18 -0.03 -13.16
N ASP A 449 -6.97 1.27 -13.07
CA ASP A 449 -5.65 1.89 -13.14
C ASP A 449 -4.79 1.61 -11.89
N ARG A 450 -5.40 1.56 -10.70
CA ARG A 450 -4.73 1.18 -9.46
C ARG A 450 -4.20 -0.25 -9.49
N TYR A 451 -4.97 -1.17 -10.04
CA TYR A 451 -4.56 -2.58 -10.09
C TYR A 451 -3.46 -2.85 -11.12
N LEU A 452 -3.45 -2.13 -12.22
CA LEU A 452 -2.49 -2.35 -13.30
C LEU A 452 -1.29 -1.40 -13.25
N GLY A 453 -1.45 -0.20 -12.71
CA GLY A 453 -0.42 0.83 -12.61
C GLY A 453 0.90 0.35 -12.02
N PRO A 454 0.90 -0.35 -10.88
CA PRO A 454 2.11 -0.88 -10.25
C PRO A 454 2.94 -1.79 -11.14
N TYR A 455 2.30 -2.60 -11.97
CA TYR A 455 3.01 -3.47 -12.90
C TYR A 455 3.76 -2.68 -13.97
N TYR A 456 3.11 -1.69 -14.58
CA TYR A 456 3.73 -0.82 -15.58
C TYR A 456 4.90 -0.02 -14.99
N GLN A 457 4.75 0.50 -13.78
CA GLN A 457 5.80 1.23 -13.07
C GLN A 457 7.05 0.36 -12.87
N ALA A 458 6.87 -0.85 -12.35
CA ALA A 458 7.97 -1.79 -12.12
C ALA A 458 8.63 -2.24 -13.42
N TRP A 459 7.84 -2.49 -14.47
CA TRP A 459 8.36 -2.85 -15.79
C TRP A 459 9.20 -1.72 -16.38
N MET A 460 8.70 -0.48 -16.38
CA MET A 460 9.44 0.69 -16.84
C MET A 460 10.72 0.90 -16.01
N LEU A 461 10.66 0.80 -14.69
CA LEU A 461 11.83 0.94 -13.82
C LEU A 461 12.90 -0.11 -14.14
N ALA A 462 12.49 -1.37 -14.38
CA ALA A 462 13.40 -2.42 -14.79
C ALA A 462 14.08 -2.12 -16.15
N MET A 463 13.32 -1.60 -17.12
CA MET A 463 13.87 -1.24 -18.45
C MET A 463 14.81 -0.02 -18.34
N LEU A 464 14.50 1.00 -17.53
CA LEU A 464 15.39 2.12 -17.25
C LEU A 464 16.71 1.67 -16.58
N CYS A 465 16.61 0.75 -15.62
CA CYS A 465 17.78 0.17 -14.97
C CYS A 465 18.68 -0.57 -15.99
N LEU A 466 18.08 -1.39 -16.88
CA LEU A 466 18.83 -2.11 -17.91
C LEU A 466 19.42 -1.17 -18.97
N LEU A 467 18.70 -0.11 -19.36
CA LEU A 467 19.20 0.95 -20.23
C LEU A 467 20.45 1.60 -19.64
N ALA A 468 20.39 1.98 -18.38
CA ALA A 468 21.52 2.61 -17.71
C ALA A 468 22.73 1.68 -17.54
N ARG A 469 22.50 0.39 -17.32
CA ARG A 469 23.54 -0.63 -17.22
C ARG A 469 24.19 -0.92 -18.57
N GLY A 470 23.43 -0.85 -19.66
CA GLY A 470 23.94 -0.95 -21.02
C GLY A 470 24.73 0.29 -21.46
N ALA A 471 24.67 1.37 -20.70
CA ALA A 471 25.20 2.68 -21.03
C ALA A 471 26.73 2.80 -20.93
N ALA A 472 27.50 1.81 -21.35
CA ALA A 472 28.94 1.92 -21.46
C ALA A 472 29.37 2.98 -22.51
N ALA A 473 28.57 3.16 -23.57
CA ALA A 473 28.82 4.11 -24.62
C ALA A 473 28.27 5.53 -24.31
N ARG A 474 28.97 6.56 -24.79
CA ARG A 474 28.60 7.97 -24.58
C ARG A 474 27.19 8.30 -25.06
N TRP A 475 26.75 7.74 -26.20
CA TRP A 475 25.45 7.99 -26.77
C TRP A 475 24.29 7.39 -25.96
N SER A 476 24.50 6.26 -25.28
CA SER A 476 23.45 5.66 -24.44
C SER A 476 23.18 6.48 -23.16
N ARG A 477 24.18 7.22 -22.67
CA ARG A 477 23.94 8.24 -21.61
C ARG A 477 23.08 9.38 -22.14
N CYS A 478 23.28 9.81 -23.40
CA CYS A 478 22.43 10.82 -24.01
C CYS A 478 20.98 10.30 -24.19
N VAL A 479 20.79 9.05 -24.64
CA VAL A 479 19.45 8.43 -24.74
C VAL A 479 18.77 8.35 -23.37
N LEU A 480 19.49 7.93 -22.33
CA LEU A 480 18.95 7.91 -20.96
C LEU A 480 18.60 9.34 -20.48
N ALA A 481 19.47 10.32 -20.74
CA ALA A 481 19.20 11.71 -20.39
C ALA A 481 17.97 12.26 -21.12
N CYS A 482 17.83 11.95 -22.43
CA CYS A 482 16.65 12.31 -23.20
C CYS A 482 15.38 11.65 -22.69
N ALA A 483 15.44 10.35 -22.34
CA ALA A 483 14.30 9.63 -21.77
C ALA A 483 13.88 10.19 -20.41
N ALA A 484 14.84 10.42 -19.51
CA ALA A 484 14.58 11.06 -18.23
C ALA A 484 14.04 12.48 -18.37
N ALA A 485 14.63 13.28 -19.26
CA ALA A 485 14.16 14.64 -19.55
C ALA A 485 12.75 14.65 -20.15
N ALA A 486 12.42 13.68 -21.01
CA ALA A 486 11.08 13.55 -21.58
C ALA A 486 10.04 13.23 -20.48
N VAL A 487 10.36 12.28 -19.57
CA VAL A 487 9.48 11.96 -18.43
C VAL A 487 9.28 13.19 -17.53
N VAL A 488 10.37 13.85 -17.14
CA VAL A 488 10.30 15.07 -16.32
C VAL A 488 9.59 16.22 -17.06
N GLY A 489 9.87 16.39 -18.37
CA GLY A 489 9.21 17.40 -19.19
C GLY A 489 7.71 17.19 -19.33
N ILE A 490 7.26 15.95 -19.54
CA ILE A 490 5.84 15.58 -19.58
C ILE A 490 5.21 15.85 -18.20
N PHE A 491 5.91 15.48 -17.13
CA PHE A 491 5.49 15.73 -15.75
C PHE A 491 5.28 17.25 -15.51
N CYS A 492 6.27 18.09 -15.84
CA CYS A 492 6.18 19.54 -15.68
C CYS A 492 5.12 20.18 -16.60
N TRP A 493 5.03 19.71 -17.86
CA TRP A 493 4.11 20.28 -18.84
C TRP A 493 2.64 20.03 -18.49
N ARG A 494 2.32 18.90 -17.91
CA ARG A 494 0.97 18.58 -17.46
C ARG A 494 0.57 19.30 -16.18
N GLY A 495 1.43 20.17 -15.64
CA GLY A 495 1.15 20.89 -14.41
C GLY A 495 1.00 19.95 -13.22
N LEU A 496 1.76 18.84 -13.24
CA LEU A 496 1.83 17.95 -12.08
C LEU A 496 2.53 18.73 -10.97
N PRO A 497 1.80 19.24 -10.00
CA PRO A 497 2.39 20.15 -9.04
C PRO A 497 3.35 19.39 -8.14
N ALA A 498 4.33 20.09 -7.61
CA ALA A 498 5.02 19.66 -6.39
C ALA A 498 4.04 19.23 -5.29
N ALA A 499 2.78 19.65 -5.37
CA ALA A 499 1.60 19.21 -4.65
C ALA A 499 1.29 17.70 -4.75
N GLY A 500 1.85 16.94 -5.67
CA GLY A 500 1.78 15.48 -5.63
C GLY A 500 2.53 14.85 -4.45
N PHE A 501 3.20 15.65 -3.63
CA PHE A 501 3.88 15.19 -2.43
C PHE A 501 2.97 15.12 -1.20
N TRP A 502 1.91 15.92 -1.18
CA TRP A 502 0.81 15.90 -0.20
C TRP A 502 -0.44 16.45 -0.85
N SER A 503 -1.59 16.08 -0.32
CA SER A 503 -2.86 16.61 -0.78
C SER A 503 -3.06 18.05 -0.28
N ASP A 504 -3.24 19.00 -1.18
CA ASP A 504 -3.67 20.38 -0.87
C ASP A 504 -5.19 20.52 -0.77
N ALA A 505 -5.90 19.44 -0.49
CA ALA A 505 -7.35 19.48 -0.35
C ALA A 505 -7.73 20.14 0.99
N ASP A 506 -7.59 21.47 1.07
CA ASP A 506 -7.93 22.26 2.28
C ASP A 506 -9.28 21.88 2.87
N SER A 507 -10.28 21.58 2.03
CA SER A 507 -11.59 21.13 2.48
C SER A 507 -11.56 19.78 3.19
N LEU A 508 -10.75 18.83 2.74
CA LEU A 508 -10.59 17.52 3.39
C LEU A 508 -9.83 17.66 4.70
N TYR A 509 -8.80 18.48 4.75
CA TYR A 509 -8.07 18.74 6.00
C TYR A 509 -8.95 19.47 7.03
N THR A 510 -9.78 20.42 6.60
CA THR A 510 -10.75 21.09 7.48
C THR A 510 -11.74 20.09 8.07
N LEU A 511 -12.32 19.22 7.25
CA LEU A 511 -13.24 18.19 7.72
C LEU A 511 -12.54 17.20 8.67
N ARG A 512 -11.31 16.79 8.35
CA ARG A 512 -10.52 15.92 9.22
C ARG A 512 -10.22 16.55 10.57
N ALA A 513 -9.81 17.81 10.58
CA ALA A 513 -9.53 18.56 11.80
C ALA A 513 -10.77 18.71 12.68
N ASP A 514 -11.95 18.99 12.07
CA ASP A 514 -13.22 19.05 12.77
C ASP A 514 -13.53 17.71 13.47
N VAL A 515 -13.48 16.60 12.75
CA VAL A 515 -13.74 15.26 13.33
C VAL A 515 -12.70 14.91 14.39
N GLN A 516 -11.43 15.21 14.16
CA GLN A 516 -10.36 14.94 15.11
C GLN A 516 -10.57 15.70 16.43
N ASN A 517 -10.89 16.99 16.37
CA ASN A 517 -11.15 17.79 17.55
C ASN A 517 -12.34 17.25 18.37
N ARG A 518 -13.41 16.83 17.68
CA ARG A 518 -14.57 16.19 18.32
C ARG A 518 -14.19 14.85 18.95
N ALA A 519 -13.47 14.01 18.20
CA ALA A 519 -13.01 12.71 18.67
C ALA A 519 -12.07 12.83 19.89
N ASP A 520 -11.19 13.82 19.92
CA ASP A 520 -10.30 14.08 21.07
C ASP A 520 -11.10 14.36 22.35
N THR A 521 -12.21 15.10 22.23
CA THR A 521 -13.13 15.34 23.36
C THR A 521 -13.77 14.04 23.84
N MET A 522 -14.24 13.20 22.90
CA MET A 522 -14.89 11.92 23.22
C MET A 522 -13.88 10.90 23.78
N ASN A 523 -12.65 10.89 23.29
CA ASN A 523 -11.56 10.02 23.76
C ASN A 523 -11.13 10.29 25.20
N ALA A 524 -11.52 11.43 25.79
CA ALA A 524 -11.33 11.68 27.22
C ALA A 524 -12.22 10.77 28.12
N VAL A 525 -13.28 10.20 27.55
CA VAL A 525 -14.25 9.33 28.24
C VAL A 525 -14.13 7.88 27.74
N LEU A 526 -13.81 7.67 26.46
CA LEU A 526 -13.84 6.38 25.77
C LEU A 526 -12.56 5.59 25.96
N ASP A 527 -12.71 4.31 26.26
CA ASP A 527 -11.63 3.32 26.30
C ASP A 527 -11.69 2.33 25.12
N TRP A 528 -10.61 1.58 24.91
CA TRP A 528 -10.51 0.63 23.81
C TRP A 528 -11.61 -0.44 23.75
N PRO A 529 -12.05 -1.07 24.84
CA PRO A 529 -13.09 -2.08 24.77
C PRO A 529 -14.48 -1.52 24.49
N ASP A 530 -14.70 -0.22 24.71
CA ASP A 530 -16.01 0.41 24.54
C ASP A 530 -16.46 0.29 23.08
N ARG A 531 -17.76 0.12 22.87
CA ARG A 531 -18.39 0.05 21.55
C ARG A 531 -19.29 1.26 21.33
N VAL A 532 -18.99 2.00 20.27
CA VAL A 532 -19.66 3.25 19.93
C VAL A 532 -20.37 3.11 18.60
N LEU A 533 -21.66 3.38 18.58
CA LEU A 533 -22.41 3.62 17.35
C LEU A 533 -22.34 5.12 17.02
N VAL A 534 -21.95 5.46 15.80
CA VAL A 534 -21.84 6.84 15.32
C VAL A 534 -23.00 7.14 14.36
N LEU A 535 -23.77 8.19 14.64
CA LEU A 535 -24.80 8.73 13.75
C LEU A 535 -24.40 10.12 13.26
N SER A 536 -24.32 10.29 11.95
CA SER A 536 -24.00 11.57 11.31
C SER A 536 -24.94 11.79 10.11
N GLN A 537 -26.00 12.55 10.34
CA GLN A 537 -26.99 12.81 9.29
C GLN A 537 -26.39 13.61 8.14
N GLY A 538 -26.74 13.21 6.91
CA GLY A 538 -26.22 13.80 5.69
C GLY A 538 -24.77 13.46 5.36
N ASP A 539 -24.15 12.51 6.09
CA ASP A 539 -22.81 12.01 5.78
C ASP A 539 -22.86 11.00 4.61
N ASP A 540 -21.80 10.97 3.82
CA ASP A 540 -21.56 9.98 2.75
C ASP A 540 -20.69 8.80 3.22
N ALA A 541 -20.63 8.55 4.49
CA ALA A 541 -19.77 7.68 5.24
C ALA A 541 -18.34 8.24 5.52
N THR A 542 -17.97 9.39 4.98
CA THR A 542 -16.64 9.98 5.17
C THR A 542 -16.37 10.27 6.64
N ARG A 543 -17.29 10.92 7.33
CA ARG A 543 -17.18 11.24 8.76
C ARG A 543 -17.16 9.97 9.63
N TRP A 544 -18.00 8.98 9.29
CA TRP A 544 -17.99 7.69 9.98
C TRP A 544 -16.63 7.01 9.92
N TYR A 545 -15.97 6.96 8.74
CA TYR A 545 -14.62 6.42 8.61
C TYR A 545 -13.59 7.22 9.39
N TYR A 546 -13.74 8.55 9.43
CA TYR A 546 -12.87 9.40 10.24
C TYR A 546 -13.05 9.12 11.74
N TYR A 547 -14.29 9.01 12.25
CA TYR A 547 -14.53 8.60 13.63
C TYR A 547 -13.98 7.20 13.93
N ARG A 548 -14.21 6.24 13.06
CA ARG A 548 -13.64 4.90 13.21
C ARG A 548 -12.12 4.93 13.34
N TYR A 549 -11.46 5.83 12.65
CA TYR A 549 -10.02 6.01 12.70
C TYR A 549 -9.57 6.81 13.94
N GLU A 550 -10.28 7.87 14.34
CA GLU A 550 -9.87 8.79 15.41
C GLU A 550 -10.28 8.34 16.81
N LEU A 551 -11.44 7.72 16.99
CA LEU A 551 -11.89 7.28 18.32
C LEU A 551 -11.01 6.15 18.85
N THR A 552 -10.71 6.19 20.14
CA THR A 552 -10.04 5.09 20.86
C THR A 552 -10.91 3.86 20.90
N ALA A 553 -12.20 4.01 21.14
CA ALA A 553 -13.23 2.96 21.22
C ALA A 553 -13.42 2.20 19.89
N GLN A 554 -14.11 1.08 19.96
CA GLN A 554 -14.52 0.27 18.83
C GLN A 554 -15.75 0.88 18.18
N VAL A 555 -15.62 1.42 16.97
CA VAL A 555 -16.77 1.95 16.22
C VAL A 555 -17.45 0.80 15.50
N VAL A 556 -18.70 0.52 15.87
CA VAL A 556 -19.53 -0.50 15.24
C VAL A 556 -19.98 -0.03 13.86
N ASN A 557 -20.37 -0.98 12.98
CA ASN A 557 -20.98 -0.65 11.70
C ASN A 557 -22.19 0.24 11.92
N GLY A 558 -22.46 1.11 10.97
CA GLY A 558 -23.61 2.01 11.04
C GLY A 558 -24.93 1.25 11.16
N PHE A 559 -25.90 1.89 11.77
CA PHE A 559 -27.24 1.33 11.95
C PHE A 559 -27.82 0.88 10.62
N GLY A 560 -28.33 -0.33 10.56
CA GLY A 560 -28.87 -0.94 9.35
C GLY A 560 -27.86 -1.14 8.22
N GLY A 561 -26.53 -1.15 8.50
CA GLY A 561 -25.49 -1.25 7.49
C GLY A 561 -25.14 0.07 6.78
N PHE A 562 -25.77 1.17 7.16
CA PHE A 562 -25.71 2.46 6.46
C PHE A 562 -24.84 3.52 7.13
N TYR A 563 -23.73 3.17 7.67
CA TYR A 563 -22.71 4.09 8.21
C TYR A 563 -23.30 5.23 9.07
N GLY A 564 -24.32 4.90 9.88
CA GLY A 564 -24.89 5.84 10.83
C GLY A 564 -25.80 6.93 10.28
N ARG A 565 -26.42 6.73 9.12
CA ARG A 565 -27.50 7.60 8.65
C ARG A 565 -28.86 7.04 9.03
N LEU A 566 -29.76 7.92 9.40
CA LEU A 566 -31.19 7.62 9.63
C LEU A 566 -32.04 8.59 8.82
N GLY A 567 -33.25 8.16 8.44
CA GLY A 567 -34.24 9.12 7.94
C GLY A 567 -34.77 8.94 6.51
N GLU A 568 -35.59 9.88 6.10
CA GLU A 568 -36.41 9.82 4.90
C GLU A 568 -35.73 10.29 3.62
N THR A 569 -34.50 10.80 3.66
CA THR A 569 -33.92 11.59 2.58
C THR A 569 -33.47 10.74 1.41
N GLN A 570 -34.36 10.58 0.45
CA GLN A 570 -34.13 9.92 -0.83
C GLN A 570 -33.24 10.76 -1.76
N ASP A 571 -33.26 12.09 -1.61
CA ASP A 571 -32.69 13.03 -2.56
C ASP A 571 -31.16 13.26 -2.41
N ARG A 572 -30.52 12.65 -1.41
CA ARG A 572 -29.10 12.85 -1.10
C ARG A 572 -28.25 11.60 -1.27
N TRP A 573 -28.77 10.57 -1.91
CA TRP A 573 -28.08 9.31 -2.06
C TRP A 573 -27.30 9.29 -3.36
N ASP A 574 -26.01 9.22 -3.24
CA ASP A 574 -25.17 8.98 -4.40
C ASP A 574 -25.32 7.54 -4.91
N SER A 575 -24.76 7.28 -6.09
CA SER A 575 -24.79 5.97 -6.74
C SER A 575 -24.14 4.87 -5.88
N ASP A 576 -23.13 5.21 -5.07
CA ASP A 576 -22.39 4.23 -4.25
C ASP A 576 -23.25 3.73 -3.09
N PHE A 577 -24.05 4.61 -2.49
CA PHE A 577 -24.97 4.21 -1.45
C PHE A 577 -26.14 3.37 -2.01
N MET A 578 -26.70 3.72 -3.17
CA MET A 578 -27.71 2.89 -3.83
C MET A 578 -27.19 1.52 -4.20
N ASN A 579 -25.92 1.43 -4.65
CA ASN A 579 -25.26 0.15 -4.91
C ASN A 579 -25.12 -0.70 -3.64
N LEU A 580 -24.87 -0.07 -2.49
CA LEU A 580 -24.81 -0.77 -1.21
C LEU A 580 -26.19 -1.31 -0.82
N VAL A 581 -27.24 -0.52 -0.97
CA VAL A 581 -28.63 -0.93 -0.73
C VAL A 581 -29.01 -2.13 -1.61
N GLU A 582 -28.69 -2.08 -2.89
CA GLU A 582 -28.93 -3.19 -3.82
C GLU A 582 -28.12 -4.44 -3.46
N SER A 583 -26.86 -4.30 -3.05
CA SER A 583 -26.01 -5.43 -2.66
C SER A 583 -26.50 -6.15 -1.41
N GLU A 584 -27.17 -5.44 -0.50
CA GLU A 584 -27.77 -6.00 0.72
C GLU A 584 -29.21 -6.49 0.51
N ASN A 585 -29.74 -6.46 -0.71
CA ASN A 585 -31.13 -6.75 -1.05
C ASN A 585 -32.16 -5.92 -0.26
N TRP A 586 -31.82 -4.72 0.13
CA TRP A 586 -32.70 -3.80 0.85
C TRP A 586 -33.43 -2.90 -0.13
N THR A 587 -34.72 -2.70 0.11
CA THR A 587 -35.46 -1.64 -0.56
C THR A 587 -35.42 -0.37 0.28
N LEU A 588 -35.62 0.79 -0.36
CA LEU A 588 -35.75 2.06 0.36
C LEU A 588 -36.87 2.02 1.39
N TYR A 589 -37.92 1.27 1.10
CA TYR A 589 -39.06 1.05 2.01
C TYR A 589 -38.63 0.29 3.26
N ASP A 590 -37.84 -0.76 3.11
CA ASP A 590 -37.33 -1.55 4.23
C ASP A 590 -36.43 -0.70 5.12
N TYR A 591 -35.58 0.12 4.51
CA TYR A 591 -34.71 1.05 5.25
C TYR A 591 -35.52 2.04 6.10
N LYS A 592 -36.49 2.70 5.54
CA LYS A 592 -37.38 3.64 6.26
C LYS A 592 -38.14 2.97 7.40
N ALA A 593 -38.57 1.74 7.21
CA ALA A 593 -39.32 0.98 8.22
C ALA A 593 -38.44 0.59 9.43
N VAL A 594 -37.13 0.40 9.24
CA VAL A 594 -36.21 -0.02 10.31
C VAL A 594 -35.49 1.16 11.00
N CYS A 595 -35.46 2.33 10.39
CA CYS A 595 -34.78 3.51 10.95
C CYS A 595 -35.64 4.29 11.95
N VAL A 596 -36.11 3.63 12.98
CA VAL A 596 -36.96 4.19 14.06
C VAL A 596 -36.32 3.93 15.43
N PRO A 597 -36.69 4.70 16.48
CA PRO A 597 -36.08 4.60 17.81
C PRO A 597 -36.03 3.18 18.38
N ALA A 598 -37.11 2.41 18.23
CA ALA A 598 -37.17 1.04 18.74
C ALA A 598 -36.15 0.11 18.09
N THR A 599 -35.95 0.20 16.78
CA THR A 599 -34.97 -0.62 16.06
C THR A 599 -33.54 -0.12 16.31
N LEU A 600 -33.33 1.19 16.53
CA LEU A 600 -32.02 1.70 16.96
C LEU A 600 -31.62 1.08 18.30
N ALA A 601 -32.53 1.08 19.31
CA ALA A 601 -32.24 0.49 20.61
C ALA A 601 -31.95 -1.02 20.51
N ALA A 602 -32.75 -1.75 19.73
CA ALA A 602 -32.55 -3.17 19.52
C ALA A 602 -31.19 -3.47 18.83
N TYR A 603 -30.83 -2.65 17.85
CA TYR A 603 -29.54 -2.78 17.15
C TYR A 603 -28.36 -2.50 18.08
N MET A 604 -28.42 -1.42 18.88
CA MET A 604 -27.38 -1.11 19.86
C MET A 604 -27.21 -2.26 20.88
N GLN A 605 -28.31 -2.86 21.32
CA GLN A 605 -28.28 -4.01 22.21
C GLN A 605 -27.69 -5.25 21.53
N GLU A 606 -28.07 -5.55 20.28
CA GLU A 606 -27.52 -6.66 19.48
C GLU A 606 -25.99 -6.52 19.29
N LYS A 607 -25.51 -5.30 19.10
CA LYS A 607 -24.09 -5.01 18.87
C LYS A 607 -23.29 -4.75 20.15
N ASP A 608 -23.90 -4.92 21.33
CA ASP A 608 -23.29 -4.60 22.64
C ASP A 608 -22.68 -3.19 22.65
N CYS A 609 -23.42 -2.19 22.18
CA CYS A 609 -22.95 -0.81 22.21
C CYS A 609 -23.01 -0.25 23.63
N ASP A 610 -21.92 0.38 24.07
CA ASP A 610 -21.85 1.11 25.32
C ASP A 610 -22.26 2.57 25.14
N TYR A 611 -22.04 3.12 23.95
CA TYR A 611 -22.27 4.52 23.64
C TYR A 611 -22.91 4.73 22.27
N LEU A 612 -23.64 5.85 22.16
CA LEU A 612 -24.11 6.44 20.92
C LEU A 612 -23.52 7.83 20.75
N LEU A 613 -22.79 8.06 19.66
CA LEU A 613 -22.31 9.38 19.28
C LEU A 613 -23.23 9.98 18.22
N ILE A 614 -23.92 11.05 18.54
CA ILE A 614 -24.62 11.91 17.57
C ILE A 614 -23.63 12.98 17.12
N ASP A 615 -23.07 12.82 15.93
CA ASP A 615 -22.15 13.79 15.33
C ASP A 615 -22.89 14.95 14.66
N ARG A 616 -23.96 14.64 13.95
CA ARG A 616 -24.88 15.61 13.37
C ARG A 616 -26.31 15.09 13.48
N ALA A 617 -27.19 15.95 13.90
CA ALA A 617 -28.62 15.75 13.81
C ALA A 617 -29.21 16.51 12.61
N ASP A 618 -30.40 16.13 12.22
CA ASP A 618 -31.25 16.84 11.27
C ASP A 618 -32.70 16.89 11.80
N ASP A 619 -33.59 17.52 11.05
CA ASP A 619 -35.01 17.65 11.40
C ASP A 619 -35.70 16.30 11.65
N TYR A 620 -35.20 15.22 11.01
CA TYR A 620 -35.73 13.87 11.23
C TYR A 620 -35.34 13.34 12.62
N LEU A 621 -34.08 13.42 12.99
CA LEU A 621 -33.62 13.02 14.33
C LEU A 621 -34.27 13.89 15.41
N GLU A 622 -34.35 15.20 15.21
CA GLU A 622 -35.02 16.10 16.14
C GLU A 622 -36.50 15.70 16.35
N ARG A 623 -37.24 15.44 15.30
CA ARG A 623 -38.67 15.10 15.37
C ARG A 623 -38.93 13.70 15.94
N GLU A 624 -38.19 12.69 15.49
CA GLU A 624 -38.53 11.29 15.76
C GLU A 624 -37.78 10.74 16.99
N PHE A 625 -36.58 11.26 17.28
CA PHE A 625 -35.71 10.69 18.29
C PHE A 625 -35.54 11.57 19.53
N SER A 626 -35.80 12.88 19.45
CA SER A 626 -35.61 13.83 20.54
C SER A 626 -36.21 13.39 21.90
N PRO A 627 -37.40 12.75 21.94
CA PRO A 627 -38.00 12.29 23.21
C PRO A 627 -37.20 11.21 23.95
N TYR A 628 -36.24 10.58 23.29
CA TYR A 628 -35.43 9.47 23.82
C TYR A 628 -34.08 9.94 24.37
N PHE A 629 -33.81 11.25 24.32
CA PHE A 629 -32.54 11.82 24.78
C PHE A 629 -32.78 12.83 25.90
N GLU A 630 -31.96 12.78 26.91
CA GLU A 630 -31.99 13.75 28.00
C GLU A 630 -31.66 15.15 27.45
N GLY A 631 -32.56 16.11 27.69
CA GLY A 631 -32.46 17.45 27.10
C GLY A 631 -32.96 17.57 25.66
N GLY A 632 -33.33 16.46 25.02
CA GLY A 632 -33.79 16.41 23.61
C GLY A 632 -32.64 16.49 22.59
N LEU A 633 -32.98 16.41 21.31
CA LEU A 633 -32.07 16.65 20.19
C LEU A 633 -32.51 17.90 19.43
N THR A 634 -31.57 18.65 18.90
CA THR A 634 -31.80 19.75 17.95
C THR A 634 -30.90 19.60 16.75
N ALA A 635 -31.31 20.06 15.58
CA ALA A 635 -30.55 19.94 14.33
C ALA A 635 -29.17 20.63 14.42
N ASP A 636 -29.02 21.67 15.21
CA ASP A 636 -27.79 22.45 15.38
C ASP A 636 -26.99 22.08 16.66
N MET A 637 -27.30 20.92 17.26
CA MET A 637 -26.61 20.52 18.48
C MET A 637 -25.12 20.21 18.24
N PRO A 638 -24.24 20.43 19.23
CA PRO A 638 -22.85 19.97 19.16
C PRO A 638 -22.78 18.44 19.09
N ALA A 639 -21.68 17.91 18.58
CA ALA A 639 -21.50 16.46 18.62
C ALA A 639 -21.49 15.97 20.07
N THR A 640 -22.39 15.06 20.40
CA THR A 640 -22.67 14.63 21.77
C THR A 640 -22.59 13.11 21.90
N LEU A 641 -21.86 12.65 22.89
CA LEU A 641 -21.73 11.24 23.27
C LEU A 641 -22.75 10.92 24.36
N TYR A 642 -23.56 9.89 24.11
CA TYR A 642 -24.56 9.40 25.05
C TYR A 642 -24.18 8.00 25.55
N HIS A 643 -24.33 7.77 26.85
CA HIS A 643 -24.15 6.44 27.42
C HIS A 643 -25.41 5.58 27.20
N PHE A 644 -25.23 4.34 26.79
CA PHE A 644 -26.31 3.38 26.57
C PHE A 644 -26.22 2.25 27.60
N GLU A 645 -27.16 2.23 28.55
CA GLU A 645 -27.30 1.12 29.50
C GLU A 645 -28.09 0.00 28.82
N GLY A 646 -27.45 -1.07 28.42
CA GLY A 646 -27.99 -2.19 27.62
C GLY A 646 -29.25 -2.92 28.11
N THR A 647 -29.96 -2.36 29.12
CA THR A 647 -31.20 -2.85 29.67
C THR A 647 -32.45 -2.32 28.97
N ALA A 648 -32.32 -1.47 27.96
CA ALA A 648 -33.43 -0.88 27.24
C ALA A 648 -34.13 -1.90 26.33
N THR A 649 -34.88 -2.80 26.95
CA THR A 649 -35.72 -3.79 26.23
C THR A 649 -37.07 -3.25 25.83
N ALA A 650 -37.43 -2.05 26.28
CA ALA A 650 -38.69 -1.41 26.00
C ALA A 650 -38.51 0.07 25.66
N VAL A 651 -39.15 0.53 24.62
CA VAL A 651 -39.34 1.95 24.32
C VAL A 651 -40.41 2.53 25.26
N PRO A 652 -40.17 3.73 25.88
CA PRO A 652 -39.05 4.65 25.70
C PRO A 652 -37.82 4.28 26.53
N PHE A 653 -36.63 4.54 25.95
CA PHE A 653 -35.36 4.53 26.67
C PHE A 653 -34.82 5.97 26.74
N THR A 654 -34.09 6.31 27.78
CA THR A 654 -33.51 7.65 27.90
C THR A 654 -31.97 7.54 27.89
N LEU A 655 -31.33 8.32 27.05
CA LEU A 655 -29.89 8.43 26.98
C LEU A 655 -29.42 9.72 27.60
N ALA A 656 -28.44 9.63 28.49
CA ALA A 656 -27.81 10.78 29.15
C ALA A 656 -26.52 11.17 28.40
N ALA A 657 -26.33 12.48 28.17
CA ALA A 657 -25.11 13.00 27.59
C ALA A 657 -23.94 12.87 28.62
N VAL A 658 -22.79 12.36 28.12
CA VAL A 658 -21.58 12.19 28.93
C VAL A 658 -20.41 13.04 28.42
N ALA A 659 -20.42 13.45 27.15
CA ALA A 659 -19.45 14.40 26.60
C ALA A 659 -20.04 15.16 25.43
N GLU A 660 -19.69 16.43 25.28
CA GLU A 660 -20.09 17.30 24.19
C GLU A 660 -18.86 18.01 23.62
N SER A 661 -18.76 18.09 22.29
CA SER A 661 -17.73 18.91 21.66
C SER A 661 -18.11 20.37 21.79
N GLY A 662 -17.20 21.20 22.32
CA GLY A 662 -17.41 22.65 22.33
C GLY A 662 -17.69 23.18 20.92
N VAL A 663 -18.65 24.10 20.81
CA VAL A 663 -18.85 24.89 19.57
C VAL A 663 -17.86 26.04 19.67
N GLU A 664 -16.79 26.04 18.86
CA GLU A 664 -16.01 27.25 18.53
C GLU A 664 -16.36 27.74 17.13
#